data_e6c5568357eb25622372f848511b4235
#
_entry.id   e6c5568357eb25622372f848511b4235
#
_cell.length_a   1.000
_cell.length_b   1.000
_cell.length_c   1.000
_cell.angle_alpha   90.00
_cell.angle_beta   90.00
_cell.angle_gamma   90.00
#
_symmetry.space_group_name_H-M   'P 1'
#
loop_
_entity.id
_entity.type
_entity.pdbx_description
1 polymer ?
#
loop_
_entity_poly.entity_id
_entity_poly.type
_entity_poly.pdbx_seq_one_letter_code
_entity_poly.pdbx_strand_id
1 'polypeptide(L)'
;MRRYITIVAAAALAMGCVNENISIPSPDTTPTTVVIPEGATAGEVIIKFAPEMEAILDQTMTRSGGEATRSGIPSTDEVLDILGAYSFERVFPIDSANEARTREAGLHLWYIVRFDEGEDLQQAFERLSKLGEVDKLQCNRPIARAYNPNANPMFVSCAEADSHAATRATAWPFNDPEIYRQWCYINDGTAPFATERAGVLAGADAGCAEAWDMCTGDEEIIVAVMDEAVMWSHPDLKDNIWVNEGEELYAGKDADGNGYIDDRYGYNFVRDTGITSWTSNGSTGHGTHVAGTIAAVNDNGIGVAGIAGGGKGKRGVKIMTIQLFDGMNSCSLAMEARAMKYAADNGAVILQCSWGYHSSKSNMIMGYIPGPATEEEWAALYPLEKEALDYFINYAGSPNGVIEGGLAIFASGNEYAAQSSFPAAYSKCISVAAIAADYTPASYSNYGSEVLLCAPGGDLEYYGTPGMSDNIYDEHGVLNQQGAIYSTLVIDGVAGYGYYEGTSMACPHVSGIAALGLAYAKQQHRHFTSEEFRELMYTSARDIDDYFVGEKLYYMRHESAGATPIKMNLADYRGKMGRLADAGALLKAIEGSGRDMRLPNICLAPNTLTSLNLADYITEEAANAEVANSEIATATIEAGVLTISAKSEGQTSLSVTTKSGTKHYATITVRAGADNGWL
;
A
#
# COMPACT_ATOMS: atom_id res chain seq x y z
N MET A 1 37.53 -0.42 -48.53
CA MET A 1 36.54 -0.45 -49.62
C MET A 1 35.27 -1.11 -49.06
N ARG A 2 34.27 -0.33 -48.78
CA ARG A 2 32.83 -0.54 -48.94
C ARG A 2 32.08 0.55 -48.19
N ARG A 3 31.18 1.13 -48.93
CA ARG A 3 30.55 2.44 -48.79
C ARG A 3 29.41 2.40 -47.74
N TYR A 4 29.34 3.44 -46.94
CA TYR A 4 28.17 3.85 -46.17
C TYR A 4 27.19 4.56 -47.10
N ILE A 5 25.90 4.22 -47.05
CA ILE A 5 24.83 4.95 -47.69
C ILE A 5 24.04 5.61 -46.56
N THR A 6 24.12 6.95 -46.53
CA THR A 6 23.31 7.82 -45.68
C THR A 6 22.01 8.12 -46.44
N ILE A 7 20.86 7.84 -45.86
CA ILE A 7 19.58 8.32 -46.38
C ILE A 7 19.09 9.45 -45.46
N VAL A 8 19.11 10.68 -45.99
CA VAL A 8 18.45 11.85 -45.41
C VAL A 8 17.08 11.95 -46.06
N ALA A 9 16.01 11.89 -45.28
CA ALA A 9 14.68 12.21 -45.74
C ALA A 9 14.30 13.62 -45.24
N ALA A 10 14.14 14.54 -46.18
CA ALA A 10 13.65 15.88 -45.95
C ALA A 10 12.11 15.87 -46.00
N ALA A 11 11.47 16.38 -44.98
CA ALA A 11 10.02 16.65 -44.97
C ALA A 11 9.77 18.07 -45.50
N ALA A 12 9.00 18.19 -46.55
CA ALA A 12 8.52 19.47 -47.09
C ALA A 12 7.09 19.73 -46.56
N LEU A 13 6.92 20.93 -45.97
CA LEU A 13 5.61 21.49 -45.66
C LEU A 13 4.91 21.92 -46.98
N ALA A 14 3.64 21.56 -47.13
CA ALA A 14 2.72 22.19 -48.06
C ALA A 14 1.42 22.56 -47.32
N MET A 15 1.18 23.84 -47.13
CA MET A 15 -0.15 24.38 -46.80
C MET A 15 -1.03 24.36 -48.03
N GLY A 16 -2.27 23.89 -47.87
CA GLY A 16 -3.33 24.02 -48.85
C GLY A 16 -4.68 23.95 -48.17
N CYS A 17 -5.34 25.12 -48.08
CA CYS A 17 -6.76 25.21 -47.73
C CYS A 17 -7.62 24.75 -48.89
N VAL A 18 -8.57 23.85 -48.66
CA VAL A 18 -9.83 23.79 -49.41
C VAL A 18 -10.95 23.25 -48.50
N ASN A 19 -12.10 23.87 -48.60
CA ASN A 19 -13.35 23.65 -47.92
C ASN A 19 -14.10 22.38 -48.35
N GLU A 20 -14.98 21.95 -47.40
CA GLU A 20 -16.28 21.29 -47.63
C GLU A 20 -16.32 19.77 -47.82
N ASN A 21 -16.85 19.17 -46.87
CA ASN A 21 -17.99 18.25 -46.74
C ASN A 21 -17.82 17.38 -45.49
N ILE A 22 -18.58 17.75 -44.49
CA ILE A 22 -18.75 16.91 -43.29
C ILE A 22 -19.65 15.74 -43.67
N SER A 23 -19.05 14.61 -44.06
CA SER A 23 -19.69 13.30 -43.96
C SER A 23 -19.30 12.74 -42.61
N ILE A 24 -20.30 12.58 -41.72
CA ILE A 24 -20.19 11.83 -40.46
C ILE A 24 -19.77 10.41 -40.83
N PRO A 25 -18.59 9.92 -40.45
CA PRO A 25 -18.29 8.50 -40.58
C PRO A 25 -19.23 7.73 -39.64
N SER A 26 -19.93 6.75 -40.14
CA SER A 26 -20.48 5.67 -39.32
C SER A 26 -19.37 5.08 -38.45
N PRO A 27 -19.63 4.67 -37.19
CA PRO A 27 -18.62 4.02 -36.39
C PRO A 27 -18.14 2.78 -37.11
N ASP A 28 -16.92 2.83 -37.65
CA ASP A 28 -16.19 1.67 -38.13
C ASP A 28 -15.95 0.78 -36.90
N THR A 29 -16.77 -0.23 -36.75
CA THR A 29 -16.52 -1.37 -35.89
C THR A 29 -15.47 -2.27 -36.55
N THR A 30 -14.23 -1.79 -36.64
CA THR A 30 -13.09 -2.70 -36.78
C THR A 30 -13.01 -3.47 -35.47
N PRO A 31 -13.02 -4.80 -35.46
CA PRO A 31 -12.82 -5.56 -34.23
C PRO A 31 -11.45 -5.16 -33.69
N THR A 32 -11.43 -4.54 -32.52
CA THR A 32 -10.19 -4.29 -31.79
C THR A 32 -9.60 -5.68 -31.53
N THR A 33 -8.50 -6.00 -32.22
CA THR A 33 -7.81 -7.27 -32.00
C THR A 33 -7.37 -7.27 -30.54
N VAL A 34 -7.97 -8.10 -29.71
CA VAL A 34 -7.56 -8.28 -28.32
C VAL A 34 -6.14 -8.80 -28.35
N VAL A 35 -5.22 -8.08 -27.73
CA VAL A 35 -3.83 -8.52 -27.59
C VAL A 35 -3.68 -9.18 -26.24
N ILE A 36 -3.38 -10.49 -26.24
CA ILE A 36 -3.06 -11.20 -25.01
C ILE A 36 -1.67 -10.74 -24.53
N PRO A 37 -1.55 -10.20 -23.31
CA PRO A 37 -0.27 -9.74 -22.80
C PRO A 37 0.68 -10.91 -22.57
N GLU A 38 1.99 -10.64 -22.68
CA GLU A 38 3.02 -11.62 -22.33
C GLU A 38 2.89 -12.04 -20.86
N GLY A 39 3.03 -13.33 -20.58
CA GLY A 39 2.90 -13.88 -19.22
C GLY A 39 1.45 -14.12 -18.77
N ALA A 40 0.46 -13.97 -19.67
CA ALA A 40 -0.92 -14.37 -19.35
C ALA A 40 -1.00 -15.87 -18.99
N THR A 41 -1.74 -16.17 -17.92
CA THR A 41 -1.94 -17.55 -17.45
C THR A 41 -2.81 -18.32 -18.45
N ALA A 42 -2.29 -19.41 -19.00
CA ALA A 42 -3.07 -20.27 -19.89
C ALA A 42 -4.25 -20.89 -19.13
N GLY A 43 -5.38 -21.05 -19.82
CA GLY A 43 -6.57 -21.66 -19.23
C GLY A 43 -7.29 -20.82 -18.17
N GLU A 44 -6.97 -19.52 -18.04
CA GLU A 44 -7.65 -18.62 -17.10
C GLU A 44 -8.09 -17.30 -17.77
N VAL A 45 -9.31 -16.88 -17.47
CA VAL A 45 -9.81 -15.53 -17.78
C VAL A 45 -10.55 -14.95 -16.58
N ILE A 46 -10.48 -13.62 -16.45
CA ILE A 46 -11.22 -12.87 -15.44
C ILE A 46 -12.32 -12.09 -16.15
N ILE A 47 -13.56 -12.25 -15.67
CA ILE A 47 -14.75 -11.68 -16.29
C ILE A 47 -15.48 -10.81 -15.27
N LYS A 48 -15.85 -9.60 -15.67
CA LYS A 48 -16.88 -8.81 -14.98
C LYS A 48 -18.18 -8.92 -15.76
N PHE A 49 -19.24 -9.32 -15.08
CA PHE A 49 -20.58 -9.34 -15.67
C PHE A 49 -21.29 -7.99 -15.51
N ALA A 50 -22.22 -7.73 -16.43
CA ALA A 50 -23.11 -6.59 -16.33
C ALA A 50 -24.03 -6.70 -15.09
N PRO A 51 -24.41 -5.57 -14.45
CA PRO A 51 -25.18 -5.59 -13.20
C PRO A 51 -26.51 -6.36 -13.29
N GLU A 52 -27.12 -6.42 -14.48
CA GLU A 52 -28.39 -7.13 -14.72
C GLU A 52 -28.28 -8.65 -14.52
N MET A 53 -27.04 -9.18 -14.50
CA MET A 53 -26.78 -10.61 -14.31
C MET A 53 -26.69 -11.03 -12.84
N GLU A 54 -26.65 -10.10 -11.92
CA GLU A 54 -26.47 -10.33 -10.47
C GLU A 54 -27.38 -11.44 -9.93
N ALA A 55 -28.69 -11.36 -10.18
CA ALA A 55 -29.67 -12.32 -9.65
C ALA A 55 -29.45 -13.76 -10.13
N ILE A 56 -29.02 -13.94 -11.39
CA ILE A 56 -28.72 -15.26 -11.95
C ILE A 56 -27.43 -15.83 -11.37
N LEU A 57 -26.41 -14.99 -11.27
CA LEU A 57 -25.12 -15.36 -10.72
C LEU A 57 -25.23 -15.75 -9.23
N ASP A 58 -25.95 -14.98 -8.41
CA ASP A 58 -26.21 -15.28 -7.01
C ASP A 58 -26.96 -16.61 -6.84
N GLN A 59 -27.98 -16.86 -7.69
CA GLN A 59 -28.70 -18.10 -7.65
C GLN A 59 -27.81 -19.30 -7.98
N THR A 60 -26.87 -19.14 -8.93
CA THR A 60 -25.91 -20.19 -9.32
C THR A 60 -24.94 -20.47 -8.20
N MET A 61 -24.33 -19.43 -7.59
CA MET A 61 -23.42 -19.58 -6.49
C MET A 61 -24.08 -20.22 -5.26
N THR A 62 -25.30 -19.82 -4.92
CA THR A 62 -26.06 -20.40 -3.81
C THR A 62 -26.35 -21.88 -4.03
N ARG A 63 -26.71 -22.29 -5.24
CA ARG A 63 -27.02 -23.70 -5.58
C ARG A 63 -25.80 -24.60 -5.59
N SER A 64 -24.64 -24.08 -5.98
CA SER A 64 -23.38 -24.82 -6.06
C SER A 64 -22.61 -24.85 -4.74
N GLY A 65 -23.06 -24.09 -3.72
CA GLY A 65 -22.29 -23.96 -2.48
C GLY A 65 -20.98 -23.20 -2.64
N GLY A 66 -20.90 -22.32 -3.67
CA GLY A 66 -19.70 -21.54 -3.99
C GLY A 66 -18.80 -22.17 -5.06
N GLU A 67 -18.93 -23.48 -5.31
CA GLU A 67 -18.19 -24.19 -6.36
C GLU A 67 -19.09 -24.41 -7.59
N ALA A 68 -18.88 -23.63 -8.63
CA ALA A 68 -19.62 -23.74 -9.89
C ALA A 68 -18.68 -24.03 -11.07
N THR A 69 -19.24 -24.63 -12.12
CA THR A 69 -18.57 -24.79 -13.41
C THR A 69 -19.30 -24.03 -14.51
N ARG A 70 -20.41 -23.38 -14.17
CA ARG A 70 -21.30 -22.66 -15.06
C ARG A 70 -21.79 -21.38 -14.40
N SER A 71 -22.07 -20.39 -15.22
CA SER A 71 -22.60 -19.09 -14.79
C SER A 71 -24.12 -19.10 -14.51
N GLY A 72 -24.85 -20.04 -15.11
CA GLY A 72 -26.31 -20.06 -15.17
C GLY A 72 -26.87 -19.14 -16.26
N ILE A 73 -26.03 -18.44 -17.01
CA ILE A 73 -26.40 -17.60 -18.16
C ILE A 73 -26.19 -18.43 -19.42
N PRO A 74 -27.26 -18.76 -20.19
CA PRO A 74 -27.16 -19.75 -21.28
C PRO A 74 -26.13 -19.42 -22.35
N SER A 75 -26.01 -18.15 -22.78
CA SER A 75 -25.04 -17.71 -23.79
C SER A 75 -23.59 -17.83 -23.29
N THR A 76 -23.35 -17.46 -22.04
CA THR A 76 -22.04 -17.63 -21.38
C THR A 76 -21.72 -19.11 -21.21
N ASP A 77 -22.67 -19.92 -20.72
CA ASP A 77 -22.48 -21.35 -20.48
C ASP A 77 -22.17 -22.12 -21.76
N GLU A 78 -22.74 -21.71 -22.92
CA GLU A 78 -22.37 -22.27 -24.21
C GLU A 78 -20.89 -22.05 -24.55
N VAL A 79 -20.35 -20.87 -24.24
CA VAL A 79 -18.92 -20.57 -24.43
C VAL A 79 -18.07 -21.35 -23.44
N LEU A 80 -18.48 -21.42 -22.16
CA LEU A 80 -17.78 -22.18 -21.14
C LEU A 80 -17.73 -23.68 -21.47
N ASP A 81 -18.80 -24.24 -22.07
CA ASP A 81 -18.83 -25.63 -22.54
C ASP A 81 -17.84 -25.87 -23.68
N ILE A 82 -17.74 -24.93 -24.62
CA ILE A 82 -16.79 -25.01 -25.75
C ILE A 82 -15.34 -24.96 -25.23
N LEU A 83 -15.06 -24.17 -24.21
CA LEU A 83 -13.74 -24.04 -23.58
C LEU A 83 -13.42 -25.20 -22.64
N GLY A 84 -14.37 -26.09 -22.34
CA GLY A 84 -14.18 -27.13 -21.35
C GLY A 84 -13.98 -26.58 -19.94
N ALA A 85 -14.67 -25.48 -19.59
CA ALA A 85 -14.50 -24.83 -18.30
C ALA A 85 -14.87 -25.79 -17.13
N TYR A 86 -13.96 -25.90 -16.16
CA TYR A 86 -14.09 -26.78 -15.00
C TYR A 86 -14.22 -26.01 -13.68
N SER A 87 -13.99 -24.67 -13.67
CA SER A 87 -14.20 -23.80 -12.51
C SER A 87 -14.78 -22.48 -12.94
N PHE A 88 -15.76 -21.99 -12.19
CA PHE A 88 -16.38 -20.69 -12.30
C PHE A 88 -16.65 -20.18 -10.90
N GLU A 89 -15.86 -19.22 -10.42
CA GLU A 89 -15.91 -18.75 -9.03
C GLU A 89 -15.80 -17.23 -8.95
N ARG A 90 -16.34 -16.63 -7.88
CA ARG A 90 -16.15 -15.21 -7.60
C ARG A 90 -14.68 -14.92 -7.32
N VAL A 91 -14.16 -13.80 -7.86
CA VAL A 91 -12.81 -13.32 -7.50
C VAL A 91 -12.76 -13.00 -6.00
N PHE A 92 -13.77 -12.33 -5.47
CA PHE A 92 -13.84 -11.95 -4.07
C PHE A 92 -14.74 -12.90 -3.30
N PRO A 93 -14.24 -13.54 -2.22
CA PRO A 93 -15.06 -14.38 -1.35
C PRO A 93 -16.28 -13.63 -0.80
N ILE A 94 -17.31 -14.38 -0.43
CA ILE A 94 -18.47 -13.83 0.27
C ILE A 94 -18.09 -13.65 1.73
N ASP A 95 -18.08 -12.41 2.16
CA ASP A 95 -17.93 -11.99 3.55
C ASP A 95 -19.22 -11.28 3.99
N SER A 96 -19.97 -11.88 4.89
CA SER A 96 -21.28 -11.34 5.31
C SER A 96 -21.18 -9.95 5.92
N ALA A 97 -20.08 -9.64 6.58
CA ALA A 97 -19.87 -8.32 7.20
C ALA A 97 -19.67 -7.21 6.16
N ASN A 98 -19.03 -7.55 5.03
CA ASN A 98 -18.63 -6.58 4.01
C ASN A 98 -19.34 -6.74 2.66
N GLU A 99 -20.27 -7.72 2.52
CA GLU A 99 -20.95 -8.02 1.26
C GLU A 99 -21.74 -6.80 0.72
N ALA A 100 -22.35 -6.00 1.58
CA ALA A 100 -23.08 -4.80 1.16
C ALA A 100 -22.16 -3.80 0.43
N ARG A 101 -20.97 -3.53 0.98
CA ARG A 101 -19.96 -2.66 0.35
C ARG A 101 -19.38 -3.29 -0.92
N THR A 102 -19.17 -4.60 -0.91
CA THR A 102 -18.69 -5.37 -2.07
C THR A 102 -19.66 -5.23 -3.25
N ARG A 103 -20.98 -5.27 -2.97
CA ARG A 103 -22.03 -5.09 -3.98
C ARG A 103 -22.14 -3.64 -4.45
N GLU A 104 -22.09 -2.69 -3.54
CA GLU A 104 -22.08 -1.26 -3.88
C GLU A 104 -20.93 -0.90 -4.82
N ALA A 105 -19.74 -1.45 -4.57
CA ALA A 105 -18.57 -1.29 -5.43
C ALA A 105 -18.62 -2.12 -6.73
N GLY A 106 -19.59 -3.01 -6.90
CA GLY A 106 -19.72 -3.88 -8.07
C GLY A 106 -18.67 -5.00 -8.14
N LEU A 107 -17.92 -5.25 -7.04
CA LEU A 107 -16.87 -6.27 -7.00
C LEU A 107 -17.43 -7.70 -6.98
N HIS A 108 -18.66 -7.90 -6.54
CA HIS A 108 -19.36 -9.19 -6.55
C HIS A 108 -19.63 -9.73 -7.96
N LEU A 109 -19.49 -8.89 -8.99
CA LEU A 109 -19.69 -9.26 -10.40
C LEU A 109 -18.42 -9.77 -11.09
N TRP A 110 -17.29 -9.77 -10.41
CA TRP A 110 -16.03 -10.30 -10.93
C TRP A 110 -15.88 -11.79 -10.65
N TYR A 111 -15.60 -12.55 -11.72
CA TYR A 111 -15.43 -14.00 -11.69
C TYR A 111 -14.13 -14.42 -12.37
N ILE A 112 -13.52 -15.50 -11.88
CA ILE A 112 -12.43 -16.19 -12.56
C ILE A 112 -12.97 -17.50 -13.14
N VAL A 113 -12.63 -17.74 -14.39
CA VAL A 113 -12.98 -18.95 -15.14
C VAL A 113 -11.71 -19.73 -15.41
N ARG A 114 -11.69 -21.01 -15.05
CA ARG A 114 -10.61 -21.92 -15.40
C ARG A 114 -11.10 -22.97 -16.39
N PHE A 115 -10.30 -23.21 -17.44
CA PHE A 115 -10.60 -24.13 -18.53
C PHE A 115 -9.33 -24.84 -18.97
N ASP A 116 -9.43 -25.72 -19.98
CA ASP A 116 -8.28 -26.49 -20.46
C ASP A 116 -7.14 -25.57 -20.94
N GLU A 117 -5.94 -25.74 -20.39
CA GLU A 117 -4.75 -24.93 -20.74
C GLU A 117 -4.31 -25.12 -22.22
N GLY A 118 -4.79 -26.17 -22.88
CA GLY A 118 -4.56 -26.42 -24.31
C GLY A 118 -5.43 -25.57 -25.22
N GLU A 119 -6.47 -24.92 -24.71
CA GLU A 119 -7.32 -24.02 -25.48
C GLU A 119 -6.63 -22.68 -25.74
N ASP A 120 -6.91 -22.11 -26.91
CA ASP A 120 -6.34 -20.83 -27.34
C ASP A 120 -6.97 -19.66 -26.57
N LEU A 121 -6.19 -19.03 -25.69
CA LEU A 121 -6.63 -17.92 -24.85
C LEU A 121 -7.14 -16.73 -25.69
N GLN A 122 -6.55 -16.46 -26.86
CA GLN A 122 -7.03 -15.42 -27.79
C GLN A 122 -8.45 -15.71 -28.28
N GLN A 123 -8.72 -16.98 -28.66
CA GLN A 123 -10.06 -17.38 -29.08
C GLN A 123 -11.07 -17.36 -27.94
N ALA A 124 -10.65 -17.73 -26.72
CA ALA A 124 -11.49 -17.63 -25.53
C ALA A 124 -11.94 -16.17 -25.30
N PHE A 125 -11.00 -15.24 -25.33
CA PHE A 125 -11.27 -13.80 -25.24
C PHE A 125 -12.21 -13.31 -26.34
N GLU A 126 -11.95 -13.66 -27.59
CA GLU A 126 -12.78 -13.25 -28.75
C GLU A 126 -14.22 -13.78 -28.66
N ARG A 127 -14.43 -14.94 -28.05
CA ARG A 127 -15.77 -15.50 -27.84
C ARG A 127 -16.49 -14.78 -26.72
N LEU A 128 -15.83 -14.64 -25.56
CA LEU A 128 -16.40 -14.00 -24.38
C LEU A 128 -16.68 -12.50 -24.60
N SER A 129 -15.82 -11.79 -25.33
CA SER A 129 -16.00 -10.36 -25.62
C SER A 129 -17.22 -10.03 -26.49
N LYS A 130 -17.82 -11.03 -27.14
CA LYS A 130 -19.03 -10.86 -27.98
C LYS A 130 -20.32 -11.01 -27.19
N LEU A 131 -20.23 -11.44 -25.93
CA LEU A 131 -21.39 -11.66 -25.08
C LEU A 131 -21.86 -10.33 -24.50
N GLY A 132 -23.13 -10.01 -24.67
CA GLY A 132 -23.70 -8.73 -24.20
C GLY A 132 -23.78 -8.60 -22.68
N GLU A 133 -23.74 -9.72 -21.95
CA GLU A 133 -23.71 -9.81 -20.51
C GLU A 133 -22.33 -9.65 -19.89
N VAL A 134 -21.26 -9.62 -20.69
CA VAL A 134 -19.88 -9.39 -20.24
C VAL A 134 -19.56 -7.90 -20.33
N ASP A 135 -19.30 -7.28 -19.18
CA ASP A 135 -18.92 -5.87 -19.08
C ASP A 135 -17.41 -5.66 -19.32
N LYS A 136 -16.56 -6.48 -18.66
CA LYS A 136 -15.10 -6.41 -18.81
C LYS A 136 -14.48 -7.80 -18.86
N LEU A 137 -13.36 -7.88 -19.56
CA LEU A 137 -12.51 -9.08 -19.64
C LEU A 137 -11.07 -8.70 -19.33
N GLN A 138 -10.38 -9.56 -18.61
CA GLN A 138 -8.97 -9.40 -18.29
C GLN A 138 -8.26 -10.75 -18.28
N CYS A 139 -7.01 -10.80 -18.78
CA CYS A 139 -6.14 -11.94 -18.57
C CYS A 139 -5.67 -11.98 -17.12
N ASN A 140 -5.64 -13.17 -16.52
CA ASN A 140 -4.91 -13.38 -15.31
C ASN A 140 -3.41 -13.56 -15.62
N ARG A 141 -2.53 -13.11 -14.76
CA ARG A 141 -1.08 -13.30 -14.85
C ARG A 141 -0.42 -13.03 -13.51
N PRO A 142 0.78 -13.56 -13.26
CA PRO A 142 1.56 -13.17 -12.10
C PRO A 142 1.92 -11.68 -12.11
N ILE A 143 1.91 -11.04 -10.95
CA ILE A 143 2.43 -9.67 -10.80
C ILE A 143 3.95 -9.67 -10.81
N ALA A 144 4.55 -8.53 -11.16
CA ALA A 144 6.01 -8.39 -11.24
C ALA A 144 6.58 -7.70 -9.99
N ARG A 145 7.77 -8.13 -9.58
CA ARG A 145 8.54 -7.43 -8.55
C ARG A 145 9.22 -6.21 -9.14
N ALA A 146 9.19 -5.09 -8.42
CA ALA A 146 9.88 -3.87 -8.81
C ALA A 146 11.23 -3.68 -8.10
N TYR A 147 11.70 -4.66 -7.33
CA TYR A 147 12.98 -4.63 -6.63
C TYR A 147 13.90 -5.81 -7.04
N ASN A 148 15.20 -5.66 -6.81
CA ASN A 148 16.20 -6.67 -7.18
C ASN A 148 16.14 -7.88 -6.23
N PRO A 149 15.69 -9.07 -6.70
CA PRO A 149 15.64 -10.27 -5.86
C PRO A 149 17.02 -10.84 -5.51
N ASN A 150 18.09 -10.35 -6.13
CA ASN A 150 19.47 -10.76 -5.87
C ASN A 150 20.22 -9.73 -5.02
N ALA A 151 19.53 -8.78 -4.40
CA ALA A 151 20.15 -7.85 -3.47
C ALA A 151 20.85 -8.62 -2.34
N ASN A 152 22.10 -8.25 -2.07
CA ASN A 152 22.90 -8.84 -0.99
C ASN A 152 23.15 -7.77 0.07
N PRO A 153 22.20 -7.57 1.00
CA PRO A 153 22.32 -6.55 2.02
C PRO A 153 23.41 -6.93 3.03
N MET A 154 24.09 -5.92 3.58
CA MET A 154 24.84 -6.08 4.81
C MET A 154 23.85 -6.43 5.92
N PHE A 155 23.99 -7.62 6.50
CA PHE A 155 23.09 -8.17 7.50
C PHE A 155 23.82 -8.35 8.83
N VAL A 156 23.14 -7.96 9.92
CA VAL A 156 23.59 -8.15 11.30
C VAL A 156 22.48 -8.87 12.06
N SER A 157 22.73 -10.05 12.60
CA SER A 157 21.72 -10.78 13.38
C SER A 157 21.36 -10.02 14.67
N CYS A 158 20.13 -10.24 15.20
CA CYS A 158 19.72 -9.62 16.47
C CYS A 158 20.73 -9.90 17.59
N ALA A 159 21.28 -11.10 17.68
CA ALA A 159 22.26 -11.48 18.71
C ALA A 159 23.60 -10.70 18.59
N GLU A 160 24.03 -10.34 17.37
CA GLU A 160 25.20 -9.50 17.14
C GLU A 160 24.89 -8.04 17.45
N ALA A 161 23.75 -7.51 17.04
CA ALA A 161 23.30 -6.16 17.33
C ALA A 161 23.22 -5.91 18.86
N ASP A 162 22.65 -6.86 19.60
CA ASP A 162 22.57 -6.78 21.06
C ASP A 162 23.96 -6.69 21.73
N SER A 163 24.99 -7.30 21.14
CA SER A 163 26.36 -7.22 21.67
C SER A 163 26.99 -5.82 21.54
N HIS A 164 26.50 -5.01 20.60
CA HIS A 164 26.98 -3.64 20.37
C HIS A 164 26.29 -2.61 21.28
N ALA A 165 25.16 -2.96 21.88
CA ALA A 165 24.33 -2.07 22.72
C ALA A 165 25.04 -1.52 23.98
N ALA A 166 26.09 -2.20 24.47
CA ALA A 166 26.69 -1.90 25.78
C ALA A 166 27.55 -0.64 25.84
N THR A 167 27.79 0.13 24.77
CA THR A 167 28.81 1.17 24.71
C THR A 167 28.38 2.58 24.29
N ARG A 168 27.11 2.87 23.98
CA ARG A 168 26.72 4.17 23.44
C ARG A 168 25.69 4.91 24.31
N ALA A 169 26.08 6.08 24.79
CA ALA A 169 25.26 7.02 25.52
C ALA A 169 24.39 7.85 24.57
N THR A 170 23.20 8.10 24.97
CA THR A 170 22.00 8.49 24.28
C THR A 170 21.86 10.00 24.04
N ALA A 171 21.93 10.41 22.78
CA ALA A 171 21.35 11.68 22.35
C ALA A 171 20.05 11.45 21.51
N TRP A 172 19.59 10.20 21.41
CA TRP A 172 18.46 9.81 20.58
C TRP A 172 17.14 9.77 21.37
N PRO A 173 15.98 9.97 20.73
CA PRO A 173 14.68 10.01 21.40
C PRO A 173 14.28 8.71 22.11
N PHE A 174 14.81 7.57 21.67
CA PHE A 174 14.53 6.22 22.16
C PHE A 174 15.81 5.49 22.56
N ASN A 175 15.65 4.39 23.30
CA ASN A 175 16.77 3.60 23.82
C ASN A 175 17.23 2.46 22.88
N ASP A 176 16.71 2.43 21.64
CA ASP A 176 17.03 1.41 20.66
C ASP A 176 18.48 1.54 20.20
N PRO A 177 19.32 0.50 20.38
CA PRO A 177 20.79 0.66 20.32
C PRO A 177 21.32 0.97 18.92
N GLU A 178 20.61 0.61 17.85
CA GLU A 178 21.04 0.80 16.46
C GLU A 178 20.36 2.02 15.78
N ILE A 179 19.52 2.79 16.49
CA ILE A 179 18.80 3.96 15.96
C ILE A 179 19.76 5.00 15.32
N TYR A 180 20.97 5.12 15.79
CA TYR A 180 21.98 6.04 15.25
C TYR A 180 22.39 5.73 13.79
N ARG A 181 22.08 4.53 13.29
CA ARG A 181 22.30 4.14 11.88
C ARG A 181 21.20 4.63 10.96
N GLN A 182 20.08 5.07 11.53
CA GLN A 182 18.88 5.48 10.81
C GLN A 182 18.91 7.00 10.55
N TRP A 183 19.89 7.45 9.76
CA TRP A 183 20.04 8.84 9.35
C TRP A 183 18.76 9.38 8.68
N CYS A 184 17.95 8.50 8.10
CA CYS A 184 16.71 8.83 7.42
C CYS A 184 15.63 9.43 8.33
N TYR A 185 15.74 9.28 9.66
CA TYR A 185 14.78 9.84 10.61
C TYR A 185 15.24 11.18 11.19
N ILE A 186 16.55 11.28 11.47
CA ILE A 186 17.19 12.48 12.01
C ILE A 186 18.58 12.61 11.37
N ASN A 187 18.75 13.55 10.47
CA ASN A 187 20.01 13.83 9.80
C ASN A 187 20.58 15.17 10.28
N ASP A 188 21.62 15.13 11.08
CA ASP A 188 22.29 16.31 11.63
C ASP A 188 23.40 16.88 10.71
N GLY A 189 23.57 16.29 9.51
CA GLY A 189 24.60 16.66 8.54
C GLY A 189 25.96 15.98 8.79
N THR A 190 26.04 15.04 9.75
CA THR A 190 27.27 14.32 10.10
C THR A 190 27.08 12.82 9.96
N ALA A 191 27.34 12.27 8.77
CA ALA A 191 27.26 10.83 8.55
C ALA A 191 28.61 10.25 8.15
N PRO A 192 28.97 9.03 8.65
CA PRO A 192 30.28 8.43 8.41
C PRO A 192 30.50 8.01 6.94
N PHE A 193 29.43 7.92 6.14
CA PHE A 193 29.50 7.60 4.71
C PHE A 193 29.66 8.84 3.82
N ALA A 194 29.66 10.06 4.37
CA ALA A 194 29.90 11.27 3.60
C ALA A 194 31.33 11.29 3.02
N THR A 195 31.45 11.75 1.78
CA THR A 195 32.73 11.88 1.07
C THR A 195 32.86 13.31 0.52
N GLU A 196 34.09 13.68 0.04
CA GLU A 196 34.26 14.97 -0.65
C GLU A 196 33.36 15.14 -1.88
N ARG A 197 32.99 14.01 -2.52
CA ARG A 197 32.14 13.99 -3.71
C ARG A 197 30.65 13.94 -3.37
N ALA A 198 30.29 13.19 -2.34
CA ALA A 198 28.91 12.89 -1.95
C ALA A 198 28.71 13.36 -0.50
N GLY A 199 28.18 14.56 -0.35
CA GLY A 199 27.93 15.18 0.96
C GLY A 199 26.69 14.64 1.65
N VAL A 200 26.52 15.06 2.90
CA VAL A 200 25.33 14.86 3.72
C VAL A 200 24.90 16.23 4.21
N LEU A 201 23.62 16.54 4.15
CA LEU A 201 23.07 17.83 4.57
C LEU A 201 22.04 17.63 5.68
N ALA A 202 22.18 18.43 6.74
CA ALA A 202 21.26 18.39 7.87
C ALA A 202 19.81 18.61 7.42
N GLY A 203 18.90 17.81 7.94
CA GLY A 203 17.48 17.84 7.65
C GLY A 203 17.08 17.11 6.35
N ALA A 204 18.01 16.51 5.59
CA ALA A 204 17.64 15.60 4.51
C ALA A 204 17.14 14.26 5.09
N ASP A 205 15.97 14.31 5.75
CA ASP A 205 15.38 13.22 6.53
C ASP A 205 13.84 13.32 6.57
N ALA A 206 13.20 12.40 7.26
CA ALA A 206 11.75 12.30 7.41
C ALA A 206 11.14 13.25 8.47
N GLY A 207 11.93 14.10 9.14
CA GLY A 207 11.46 15.06 10.14
C GLY A 207 10.90 14.42 11.41
N CYS A 208 11.43 13.26 11.83
CA CYS A 208 10.88 12.51 12.97
C CYS A 208 11.20 13.12 14.33
N ALA A 209 12.28 13.91 14.46
CA ALA A 209 12.72 14.44 15.74
C ALA A 209 11.62 15.21 16.50
N GLU A 210 10.98 16.16 15.84
CA GLU A 210 9.88 16.95 16.43
C GLU A 210 8.60 16.13 16.56
N ALA A 211 8.32 15.26 15.59
CA ALA A 211 7.11 14.43 15.58
C ALA A 211 7.03 13.52 16.81
N TRP A 212 8.13 12.89 17.19
CA TRP A 212 8.18 11.96 18.32
C TRP A 212 8.02 12.61 19.69
N ASP A 213 8.10 13.94 19.78
CA ASP A 213 7.71 14.68 20.98
C ASP A 213 6.19 14.90 21.07
N MET A 214 5.47 14.83 19.94
CA MET A 214 4.02 15.03 19.84
C MET A 214 3.25 13.70 19.86
N CYS A 215 3.71 12.71 19.07
CA CYS A 215 3.08 11.39 18.94
C CYS A 215 4.13 10.34 18.56
N THR A 216 3.93 9.09 19.00
CA THR A 216 4.82 7.97 18.66
C THR A 216 4.07 6.80 17.99
N GLY A 217 2.74 6.86 17.90
CA GLY A 217 1.89 5.84 17.28
C GLY A 217 0.61 5.57 18.05
N ASP A 218 -0.24 4.72 17.51
CA ASP A 218 -1.49 4.22 18.12
C ASP A 218 -1.84 2.86 17.55
N GLU A 219 -2.15 1.87 18.39
CA GLU A 219 -2.40 0.48 17.99
C GLU A 219 -3.68 0.26 17.17
N GLU A 220 -4.58 1.24 17.08
CA GLU A 220 -5.77 1.15 16.25
C GLU A 220 -5.52 1.58 14.80
N ILE A 221 -4.36 2.15 14.49
CA ILE A 221 -3.97 2.47 13.12
C ILE A 221 -3.28 1.25 12.51
N ILE A 222 -3.89 0.71 11.44
CA ILE A 222 -3.41 -0.51 10.77
C ILE A 222 -2.84 -0.14 9.40
N VAL A 223 -1.60 -0.58 9.15
CA VAL A 223 -0.91 -0.47 7.87
C VAL A 223 -0.79 -1.86 7.27
N ALA A 224 -1.39 -2.08 6.12
CA ALA A 224 -1.24 -3.32 5.36
C ALA A 224 0.03 -3.25 4.51
N VAL A 225 1.02 -4.07 4.82
CA VAL A 225 2.25 -4.22 4.05
C VAL A 225 2.03 -5.30 2.99
N MET A 226 1.78 -4.85 1.76
CA MET A 226 1.59 -5.71 0.58
C MET A 226 2.95 -5.92 -0.09
N ASP A 227 3.64 -7.02 0.23
CA ASP A 227 5.05 -7.25 -0.14
C ASP A 227 5.41 -8.74 -0.09
N GLU A 228 6.68 -9.08 0.13
CA GLU A 228 7.07 -10.36 0.72
C GLU A 228 6.49 -10.49 2.14
N ALA A 229 6.53 -11.69 2.70
CA ALA A 229 6.10 -11.88 4.08
C ALA A 229 6.88 -10.98 5.05
N VAL A 230 6.17 -10.34 5.95
CA VAL A 230 6.77 -9.75 7.15
C VAL A 230 7.03 -10.88 8.15
N MET A 231 8.23 -10.95 8.71
CA MET A 231 8.51 -11.86 9.82
C MET A 231 7.78 -11.39 11.08
N TRP A 232 6.52 -11.79 11.23
CA TRP A 232 5.66 -11.38 12.35
C TRP A 232 6.23 -11.77 13.74
N SER A 233 7.14 -12.74 13.80
CA SER A 233 7.85 -13.14 15.03
C SER A 233 9.18 -12.43 15.23
N HIS A 234 9.57 -11.46 14.37
CA HIS A 234 10.80 -10.70 14.53
C HIS A 234 10.81 -10.00 15.91
N PRO A 235 11.88 -10.12 16.72
CA PRO A 235 11.91 -9.57 18.08
C PRO A 235 11.51 -8.09 18.15
N ASP A 236 11.86 -7.32 17.14
CA ASP A 236 11.66 -5.87 17.05
C ASP A 236 10.38 -5.45 16.29
N LEU A 237 9.52 -6.40 15.91
CA LEU A 237 8.26 -6.13 15.22
C LEU A 237 7.04 -6.75 15.89
N LYS A 238 7.22 -7.88 16.61
CA LYS A 238 6.13 -8.76 17.05
C LYS A 238 5.03 -8.05 17.85
N ASP A 239 5.37 -7.01 18.63
CA ASP A 239 4.42 -6.30 19.49
C ASP A 239 3.58 -5.28 18.70
N ASN A 240 4.01 -4.95 17.47
CA ASN A 240 3.31 -4.07 16.53
C ASN A 240 2.69 -4.84 15.33
N ILE A 241 2.64 -6.16 15.38
CA ILE A 241 1.94 -6.96 14.37
C ILE A 241 0.43 -6.91 14.64
N TRP A 242 -0.34 -6.77 13.56
CA TRP A 242 -1.80 -6.92 13.58
C TRP A 242 -2.17 -8.39 13.84
N VAL A 243 -3.24 -8.59 14.58
CA VAL A 243 -3.73 -9.92 14.93
C VAL A 243 -5.22 -10.00 14.65
N ASN A 244 -5.65 -10.94 13.79
CA ASN A 244 -7.03 -11.34 13.71
C ASN A 244 -7.36 -12.25 14.92
N GLU A 245 -8.04 -11.69 15.91
CA GLU A 245 -8.39 -12.44 17.14
C GLU A 245 -9.50 -13.48 16.90
N GLY A 246 -10.20 -13.42 15.75
CA GLY A 246 -11.18 -14.41 15.32
C GLY A 246 -10.55 -15.72 14.85
N GLU A 247 -9.25 -15.71 14.55
CA GLU A 247 -8.54 -16.83 13.92
C GLU A 247 -7.48 -17.48 14.81
N GLU A 248 -7.25 -18.78 14.60
CA GLU A 248 -6.15 -19.54 15.19
C GLU A 248 -5.22 -20.06 14.09
N LEU A 249 -3.92 -19.78 14.19
CA LEU A 249 -2.93 -20.23 13.22
C LEU A 249 -2.84 -21.76 13.17
N TYR A 250 -2.78 -22.34 11.98
CA TYR A 250 -2.75 -23.79 11.71
C TYR A 250 -4.03 -24.55 12.11
N ALA A 251 -5.15 -23.88 12.29
CA ALA A 251 -6.43 -24.54 12.58
C ALA A 251 -7.06 -25.20 11.35
N GLY A 252 -6.71 -24.74 10.14
CA GLY A 252 -7.25 -25.20 8.87
C GLY A 252 -8.72 -24.85 8.68
N LYS A 253 -9.15 -23.74 9.26
CA LYS A 253 -10.54 -23.24 9.21
C LYS A 253 -10.53 -21.74 9.04
N ASP A 254 -11.56 -21.25 8.40
CA ASP A 254 -12.03 -19.88 8.45
C ASP A 254 -13.02 -19.78 9.63
N ALA A 255 -12.59 -19.25 10.76
CA ALA A 255 -13.36 -19.30 12.00
C ALA A 255 -14.25 -18.05 12.18
N ASP A 256 -13.89 -16.93 11.58
CA ASP A 256 -14.66 -15.68 11.60
C ASP A 256 -15.59 -15.52 10.38
N GLY A 257 -15.44 -16.36 9.34
CA GLY A 257 -16.31 -16.40 8.16
C GLY A 257 -16.02 -15.29 7.16
N ASN A 258 -14.78 -14.78 7.13
CA ASN A 258 -14.35 -13.72 6.22
C ASN A 258 -13.91 -14.25 4.83
N GLY A 259 -13.81 -15.58 4.66
CA GLY A 259 -13.39 -16.24 3.43
C GLY A 259 -11.89 -16.55 3.36
N TYR A 260 -11.14 -16.38 4.46
CA TYR A 260 -9.70 -16.61 4.53
C TYR A 260 -9.34 -17.53 5.69
N ILE A 261 -8.69 -18.66 5.39
CA ILE A 261 -8.35 -19.70 6.38
C ILE A 261 -7.06 -19.33 7.10
N ASP A 262 -7.06 -19.44 8.46
CA ASP A 262 -5.88 -19.26 9.31
C ASP A 262 -5.22 -17.87 9.21
N ASP A 263 -5.94 -16.80 8.89
CA ASP A 263 -5.41 -15.46 8.60
C ASP A 263 -5.07 -14.63 9.85
N ARG A 264 -4.58 -15.29 10.90
CA ARG A 264 -4.30 -14.67 12.20
C ARG A 264 -3.37 -13.45 12.17
N TYR A 265 -2.34 -13.45 11.30
CA TYR A 265 -1.37 -12.33 11.18
C TYR A 265 -1.44 -11.65 9.81
N GLY A 266 -2.42 -12.02 8.99
CA GLY A 266 -2.56 -11.64 7.60
C GLY A 266 -2.57 -12.85 6.69
N TYR A 267 -2.32 -12.68 5.38
CA TYR A 267 -2.57 -13.74 4.41
C TYR A 267 -1.49 -13.84 3.33
N ASN A 268 -1.19 -15.07 2.90
CA ASN A 268 -0.31 -15.36 1.77
C ASN A 268 -1.15 -15.61 0.50
N PHE A 269 -1.24 -14.59 -0.34
CA PHE A 269 -2.01 -14.61 -1.58
C PHE A 269 -1.31 -15.36 -2.73
N VAL A 270 -0.06 -15.80 -2.54
CA VAL A 270 0.62 -16.68 -3.50
C VAL A 270 0.16 -18.13 -3.34
N ARG A 271 -0.05 -18.56 -2.09
CA ARG A 271 -0.44 -19.94 -1.74
C ARG A 271 -1.88 -20.08 -1.29
N ASP A 272 -2.63 -19.00 -1.23
CA ASP A 272 -4.02 -18.93 -0.76
C ASP A 272 -4.18 -19.55 0.65
N THR A 273 -3.46 -19.01 1.64
CA THR A 273 -3.43 -19.50 3.02
C THR A 273 -3.02 -18.40 4.00
N GLY A 274 -3.51 -18.42 5.23
CA GLY A 274 -3.06 -17.53 6.32
C GLY A 274 -1.62 -17.80 6.80
N ILE A 275 -0.98 -18.86 6.29
CA ILE A 275 0.40 -19.20 6.67
C ILE A 275 1.38 -18.44 5.78
N THR A 276 1.91 -17.33 6.28
CA THR A 276 2.94 -16.54 5.60
C THR A 276 4.32 -17.19 5.77
N SER A 277 5.20 -17.00 4.77
CA SER A 277 6.52 -17.61 4.76
C SER A 277 7.59 -16.60 4.34
N TRP A 278 8.61 -16.43 5.17
CA TRP A 278 9.80 -15.62 4.93
C TRP A 278 11.06 -16.48 4.74
N THR A 279 10.92 -17.81 4.60
CA THR A 279 12.03 -18.77 4.42
C THR A 279 12.02 -19.44 3.07
N SER A 280 11.16 -19.03 2.15
CA SER A 280 11.09 -19.59 0.81
C SER A 280 12.35 -19.25 0.01
N ASN A 281 12.78 -20.16 -0.86
CA ASN A 281 13.96 -19.92 -1.71
C ASN A 281 13.75 -18.68 -2.60
N GLY A 282 14.65 -17.71 -2.49
CA GLY A 282 14.55 -16.41 -3.16
C GLY A 282 13.80 -15.34 -2.37
N SER A 283 13.40 -15.60 -1.11
CA SER A 283 12.96 -14.54 -0.20
C SER A 283 14.14 -13.67 0.20
N THR A 284 13.96 -12.35 0.16
CA THR A 284 15.01 -11.36 0.45
C THR A 284 14.81 -10.68 1.81
N GLY A 285 13.64 -10.88 2.44
CA GLY A 285 13.25 -10.18 3.66
C GLY A 285 12.77 -8.75 3.41
N HIS A 286 12.49 -8.40 2.15
CA HIS A 286 12.10 -7.05 1.74
C HIS A 286 10.88 -6.53 2.51
N GLY A 287 9.80 -7.32 2.63
CA GLY A 287 8.61 -6.93 3.40
C GLY A 287 8.90 -6.72 4.89
N THR A 288 9.83 -7.49 5.48
CA THR A 288 10.27 -7.28 6.87
C THR A 288 11.02 -5.95 7.03
N HIS A 289 11.86 -5.58 6.03
CA HIS A 289 12.58 -4.32 6.02
C HIS A 289 11.63 -3.11 5.90
N VAL A 290 10.67 -3.19 5.01
CA VAL A 290 9.58 -2.21 4.83
C VAL A 290 8.79 -2.03 6.13
N ALA A 291 8.36 -3.13 6.76
CA ALA A 291 7.61 -3.09 8.02
C ALA A 291 8.38 -2.42 9.16
N GLY A 292 9.69 -2.67 9.27
CA GLY A 292 10.53 -2.06 10.30
C GLY A 292 10.65 -0.54 10.18
N THR A 293 10.76 -0.02 8.96
CA THR A 293 10.77 1.43 8.71
C THR A 293 9.48 2.09 9.22
N ILE A 294 8.33 1.42 9.09
CA ILE A 294 7.04 1.93 9.57
C ILE A 294 6.93 1.81 11.09
N ALA A 295 7.18 0.60 11.63
CA ALA A 295 6.71 0.23 12.97
C ALA A 295 7.63 -0.75 13.72
N ALA A 296 8.95 -0.74 13.50
CA ALA A 296 9.85 -1.37 14.49
C ALA A 296 9.53 -0.78 15.87
N VAL A 297 9.56 -1.63 16.91
CA VAL A 297 9.08 -1.25 18.26
C VAL A 297 10.06 -0.30 18.91
N ASN A 298 9.68 0.95 19.11
CA ASN A 298 10.51 1.97 19.71
C ASN A 298 10.63 1.80 21.23
N ASP A 299 11.78 2.21 21.79
CA ASP A 299 12.03 2.28 23.23
C ASP A 299 11.96 0.90 23.93
N ASN A 300 12.24 -0.16 23.16
CA ASN A 300 12.23 -1.55 23.65
C ASN A 300 13.64 -2.06 24.06
N GLY A 301 14.68 -1.26 23.82
CA GLY A 301 16.07 -1.56 24.18
C GLY A 301 16.78 -2.54 23.26
N ILE A 302 16.20 -2.86 22.09
CA ILE A 302 16.81 -3.70 21.07
C ILE A 302 16.72 -3.03 19.68
N GLY A 303 17.65 -3.34 18.79
CA GLY A 303 17.61 -3.04 17.38
C GLY A 303 17.39 -1.59 17.01
N VAL A 304 16.34 -1.33 16.24
CA VAL A 304 16.07 -0.10 15.51
C VAL A 304 14.72 0.53 15.91
N ALA A 305 14.49 1.78 15.48
CA ALA A 305 13.21 2.44 15.64
C ALA A 305 12.39 2.39 14.33
N GLY A 306 11.06 2.42 14.45
CA GLY A 306 10.11 2.69 13.37
C GLY A 306 9.49 4.09 13.50
N ILE A 307 9.06 4.70 12.42
CA ILE A 307 8.49 6.06 12.44
C ILE A 307 7.27 6.13 13.36
N ALA A 308 6.41 5.12 13.32
CA ALA A 308 5.21 5.00 14.14
C ALA A 308 5.26 3.79 15.09
N GLY A 309 6.46 3.42 15.55
CA GLY A 309 6.73 2.21 16.33
C GLY A 309 6.30 2.25 17.81
N GLY A 310 5.72 3.34 18.29
CA GLY A 310 5.34 3.53 19.69
C GLY A 310 6.48 4.12 20.53
N GLY A 311 6.65 3.63 21.76
CA GLY A 311 7.65 4.12 22.71
C GLY A 311 7.07 5.13 23.69
N LYS A 312 7.87 5.52 24.68
CA LYS A 312 7.45 6.43 25.76
C LYS A 312 6.15 5.96 26.46
N GLY A 313 5.96 4.64 26.56
CA GLY A 313 4.78 4.03 27.18
C GLY A 313 3.54 3.93 26.29
N LYS A 314 3.66 4.24 24.99
CA LYS A 314 2.61 4.08 23.98
C LYS A 314 2.92 2.90 23.06
N ARG A 315 1.87 2.24 22.55
CA ARG A 315 2.01 1.21 21.51
C ARG A 315 2.13 1.85 20.14
N GLY A 316 2.82 1.18 19.24
CA GLY A 316 2.94 1.58 17.86
C GLY A 316 1.72 1.21 17.03
N VAL A 317 1.72 1.64 15.78
CA VAL A 317 0.72 1.22 14.77
C VAL A 317 0.87 -0.27 14.46
N LYS A 318 -0.16 -0.88 13.91
CA LYS A 318 -0.18 -2.30 13.61
C LYS A 318 0.16 -2.60 12.16
N ILE A 319 1.01 -3.58 11.95
CA ILE A 319 1.39 -4.09 10.62
C ILE A 319 0.58 -5.35 10.30
N MET A 320 -0.26 -5.27 9.29
CA MET A 320 -0.95 -6.42 8.68
C MET A 320 -0.08 -6.99 7.57
N THR A 321 0.30 -8.26 7.67
CA THR A 321 1.13 -8.93 6.65
C THR A 321 0.27 -9.37 5.48
N ILE A 322 0.54 -8.85 4.29
CA ILE A 322 -0.08 -9.28 3.04
C ILE A 322 1.00 -9.76 2.08
N GLN A 323 1.15 -11.09 1.97
CA GLN A 323 2.21 -11.67 1.17
C GLN A 323 1.78 -11.85 -0.27
N LEU A 324 2.39 -11.03 -1.16
CA LEU A 324 2.21 -11.08 -2.63
C LEU A 324 3.35 -11.80 -3.33
N PHE A 325 4.51 -11.93 -2.66
CA PHE A 325 5.71 -12.58 -3.19
C PHE A 325 6.20 -13.63 -2.19
N ASP A 326 6.40 -14.86 -2.67
CA ASP A 326 6.83 -16.00 -1.85
C ASP A 326 8.03 -16.70 -2.50
N GLY A 327 9.22 -16.32 -2.08
CA GLY A 327 10.45 -16.73 -2.73
C GLY A 327 10.48 -16.24 -4.19
N MET A 328 10.64 -17.15 -5.14
CA MET A 328 10.64 -16.80 -6.58
C MET A 328 9.24 -16.65 -7.17
N ASN A 329 8.18 -16.94 -6.42
CA ASN A 329 6.82 -16.89 -6.90
C ASN A 329 6.15 -15.57 -6.55
N SER A 330 5.17 -15.16 -7.35
CA SER A 330 4.29 -14.04 -7.10
C SER A 330 2.83 -14.45 -7.22
N CYS A 331 1.94 -13.73 -6.57
CA CYS A 331 0.51 -13.94 -6.75
C CYS A 331 0.05 -13.47 -8.13
N SER A 332 -1.16 -13.85 -8.51
CA SER A 332 -1.80 -13.40 -9.74
C SER A 332 -2.53 -12.06 -9.52
N LEU A 333 -2.89 -11.37 -10.61
CA LEU A 333 -3.70 -10.15 -10.57
C LEU A 333 -5.04 -10.33 -9.82
N ALA A 334 -5.68 -11.50 -9.96
CA ALA A 334 -6.90 -11.79 -9.22
C ALA A 334 -6.64 -11.87 -7.70
N MET A 335 -5.54 -12.47 -7.29
CA MET A 335 -5.16 -12.60 -5.89
C MET A 335 -4.68 -11.28 -5.29
N GLU A 336 -3.99 -10.45 -6.07
CA GLU A 336 -3.62 -9.09 -5.70
C GLU A 336 -4.84 -8.21 -5.44
N ALA A 337 -5.84 -8.24 -6.34
CA ALA A 337 -7.10 -7.54 -6.15
C ALA A 337 -7.84 -8.00 -4.87
N ARG A 338 -7.86 -9.33 -4.60
CA ARG A 338 -8.37 -9.89 -3.35
C ARG A 338 -7.63 -9.34 -2.14
N ALA A 339 -6.30 -9.19 -2.23
CA ALA A 339 -5.45 -8.68 -1.16
C ALA A 339 -5.78 -7.23 -0.79
N MET A 340 -6.03 -6.36 -1.77
CA MET A 340 -6.44 -4.98 -1.55
C MET A 340 -7.78 -4.89 -0.81
N LYS A 341 -8.76 -5.72 -1.23
CA LYS A 341 -10.07 -5.78 -0.57
C LYS A 341 -9.94 -6.35 0.84
N TYR A 342 -9.18 -7.42 1.03
CA TYR A 342 -8.89 -8.02 2.33
C TYR A 342 -8.34 -6.99 3.32
N ALA A 343 -7.39 -6.16 2.90
CA ALA A 343 -6.82 -5.10 3.72
C ALA A 343 -7.89 -4.12 4.23
N ALA A 344 -8.76 -3.64 3.32
CA ALA A 344 -9.85 -2.71 3.68
C ALA A 344 -10.85 -3.33 4.64
N ASP A 345 -11.25 -4.58 4.38
CA ASP A 345 -12.26 -5.29 5.15
C ASP A 345 -11.78 -5.66 6.57
N ASN A 346 -10.47 -5.84 6.75
CA ASN A 346 -9.83 -6.12 8.03
C ASN A 346 -9.28 -4.85 8.72
N GLY A 347 -9.72 -3.67 8.32
CA GLY A 347 -9.52 -2.42 9.05
C GLY A 347 -8.21 -1.68 8.75
N ALA A 348 -7.42 -2.12 7.76
CA ALA A 348 -6.27 -1.33 7.33
C ALA A 348 -6.73 -0.02 6.68
N VAL A 349 -6.05 1.08 7.03
CA VAL A 349 -6.33 2.43 6.50
C VAL A 349 -5.20 2.94 5.62
N ILE A 350 -4.08 2.22 5.56
CA ILE A 350 -2.94 2.50 4.69
C ILE A 350 -2.55 1.21 3.98
N LEU A 351 -2.47 1.25 2.63
CA LEU A 351 -1.76 0.26 1.82
C LEU A 351 -0.34 0.75 1.59
N GLN A 352 0.62 -0.04 2.03
CA GLN A 352 2.04 0.12 1.77
C GLN A 352 2.46 -0.82 0.66
N CYS A 353 2.83 -0.26 -0.52
CA CYS A 353 3.11 -1.01 -1.73
C CYS A 353 4.48 -0.62 -2.31
N SER A 354 5.51 -1.43 -2.00
CA SER A 354 6.86 -1.25 -2.55
C SER A 354 7.09 -2.09 -3.80
N TRP A 355 6.13 -2.08 -4.72
CA TRP A 355 6.11 -2.83 -5.98
C TRP A 355 5.27 -2.08 -7.03
N GLY A 356 5.30 -2.52 -8.29
CA GLY A 356 4.52 -1.96 -9.39
C GLY A 356 5.01 -2.46 -10.75
N TYR A 357 4.42 -1.96 -11.84
CA TYR A 357 4.94 -2.19 -13.19
C TYR A 357 6.18 -1.32 -13.41
N HIS A 358 7.00 -1.65 -14.42
CA HIS A 358 8.05 -0.71 -14.82
C HIS A 358 7.44 0.54 -15.46
N SER A 359 8.12 1.66 -15.36
CA SER A 359 7.72 2.89 -16.04
C SER A 359 7.63 2.68 -17.56
N SER A 360 6.69 3.35 -18.22
CA SER A 360 6.64 3.36 -19.69
C SER A 360 7.87 4.01 -20.33
N LYS A 361 8.64 4.78 -19.56
CA LYS A 361 9.89 5.43 -19.95
C LYS A 361 11.13 4.61 -19.60
N SER A 362 10.96 3.42 -19.05
CA SER A 362 12.07 2.54 -18.67
C SER A 362 12.89 2.11 -19.89
N ASN A 363 14.19 1.88 -19.66
CA ASN A 363 15.12 1.59 -20.74
C ASN A 363 15.17 0.08 -21.05
N MET A 364 14.61 -0.32 -22.19
CA MET A 364 14.61 -1.70 -22.66
C MET A 364 16.03 -2.30 -22.86
N ILE A 365 17.03 -1.45 -23.12
CA ILE A 365 18.44 -1.91 -23.26
C ILE A 365 18.97 -2.41 -21.91
N MET A 366 18.42 -1.89 -20.80
CA MET A 366 18.73 -2.34 -19.44
C MET A 366 17.88 -3.55 -19.00
N GLY A 367 17.08 -4.12 -19.89
CA GLY A 367 16.25 -5.30 -19.62
C GLY A 367 14.86 -5.00 -19.04
N TYR A 368 14.48 -3.74 -18.88
CA TYR A 368 13.16 -3.38 -18.39
C TYR A 368 12.10 -3.53 -19.48
N ILE A 369 10.94 -4.07 -19.13
CA ILE A 369 9.76 -4.14 -20.01
C ILE A 369 8.86 -2.97 -19.67
N PRO A 370 8.68 -1.98 -20.57
CA PRO A 370 7.83 -0.81 -20.29
C PRO A 370 6.39 -1.21 -19.93
N GLY A 371 5.87 -0.62 -18.86
CA GLY A 371 4.50 -0.75 -18.43
C GLY A 371 3.56 0.29 -19.05
N PRO A 372 2.33 0.46 -18.50
CA PRO A 372 1.35 1.43 -18.98
C PRO A 372 1.88 2.87 -18.97
N ALA A 373 1.52 3.64 -19.99
CA ALA A 373 1.97 5.03 -20.15
C ALA A 373 0.99 6.05 -19.56
N THR A 374 -0.30 5.71 -19.48
CA THR A 374 -1.35 6.60 -18.96
C THR A 374 -2.30 5.85 -18.03
N GLU A 375 -3.05 6.60 -17.23
CA GLU A 375 -4.08 6.05 -16.34
C GLU A 375 -5.17 5.30 -17.14
N GLU A 376 -5.56 5.83 -18.31
CA GLU A 376 -6.55 5.19 -19.17
C GLU A 376 -6.03 3.85 -19.72
N GLU A 377 -4.76 3.79 -20.11
CA GLU A 377 -4.13 2.55 -20.59
C GLU A 377 -4.04 1.52 -19.45
N TRP A 378 -3.59 1.94 -18.26
CA TRP A 378 -3.55 1.07 -17.10
C TRP A 378 -4.95 0.57 -16.71
N ALA A 379 -5.95 1.45 -16.65
CA ALA A 379 -7.33 1.09 -16.33
C ALA A 379 -7.96 0.14 -17.37
N ALA A 380 -7.57 0.24 -18.64
CA ALA A 380 -8.04 -0.64 -19.69
C ALA A 380 -7.37 -2.03 -19.63
N LEU A 381 -6.08 -2.09 -19.29
CA LEU A 381 -5.31 -3.33 -19.19
C LEU A 381 -5.57 -4.08 -17.87
N TYR A 382 -5.81 -3.35 -16.78
CA TYR A 382 -5.93 -3.89 -15.42
C TYR A 382 -7.18 -3.38 -14.68
N PRO A 383 -8.39 -3.54 -15.27
CA PRO A 383 -9.61 -2.98 -14.69
C PRO A 383 -9.97 -3.57 -13.33
N LEU A 384 -9.65 -4.84 -13.06
CA LEU A 384 -9.88 -5.48 -11.76
C LEU A 384 -8.99 -4.87 -10.68
N GLU A 385 -7.68 -4.71 -10.95
CA GLU A 385 -6.72 -4.07 -10.04
C GLU A 385 -7.18 -2.65 -9.68
N LYS A 386 -7.56 -1.87 -10.70
CA LYS A 386 -8.07 -0.52 -10.50
C LYS A 386 -9.32 -0.49 -9.61
N GLU A 387 -10.30 -1.36 -9.86
CA GLU A 387 -11.53 -1.39 -9.06
C GLU A 387 -11.29 -1.85 -7.62
N ALA A 388 -10.38 -2.80 -7.41
CA ALA A 388 -9.99 -3.23 -6.06
C ALA A 388 -9.24 -2.13 -5.30
N LEU A 389 -8.38 -1.38 -6.00
CA LEU A 389 -7.68 -0.22 -5.44
C LEU A 389 -8.66 0.92 -5.11
N ASP A 390 -9.61 1.20 -6.01
CA ASP A 390 -10.71 2.15 -5.75
C ASP A 390 -11.57 1.71 -4.55
N TYR A 391 -11.79 0.40 -4.37
CA TYR A 391 -12.48 -0.12 -3.19
C TYR A 391 -11.73 0.24 -1.91
N PHE A 392 -10.41 -0.02 -1.84
CA PHE A 392 -9.62 0.36 -0.68
C PHE A 392 -9.66 1.87 -0.41
N ILE A 393 -9.44 2.68 -1.46
CA ILE A 393 -9.42 4.14 -1.32
C ILE A 393 -10.75 4.71 -0.85
N ASN A 394 -11.88 4.11 -1.25
CA ASN A 394 -13.20 4.64 -0.94
C ASN A 394 -13.85 4.04 0.32
N TYR A 395 -13.54 2.77 0.66
CA TYR A 395 -14.28 2.03 1.69
C TYR A 395 -13.43 1.58 2.89
N ALA A 396 -12.11 1.75 2.87
CA ALA A 396 -11.30 1.54 4.07
C ALA A 396 -11.61 2.60 5.13
N GLY A 397 -11.26 2.33 6.37
CA GLY A 397 -11.56 3.23 7.47
C GLY A 397 -13.07 3.35 7.77
N SER A 398 -13.48 4.49 8.30
CA SER A 398 -14.87 4.70 8.72
C SER A 398 -15.25 6.18 8.69
N PRO A 399 -16.47 6.55 8.27
CA PRO A 399 -16.97 7.92 8.36
C PRO A 399 -17.05 8.45 9.81
N ASN A 400 -16.96 7.56 10.79
CA ASN A 400 -16.95 7.90 12.21
C ASN A 400 -15.58 7.73 12.88
N GLY A 401 -14.59 7.22 12.14
CA GLY A 401 -13.22 7.04 12.60
C GLY A 401 -12.32 8.24 12.35
N VAL A 402 -11.02 8.03 12.44
CA VAL A 402 -10.02 9.07 12.16
C VAL A 402 -9.94 9.41 10.68
N ILE A 403 -10.22 8.42 9.81
CA ILE A 403 -10.20 8.59 8.36
C ILE A 403 -11.35 7.82 7.71
N GLU A 404 -11.98 8.44 6.72
CA GLU A 404 -12.94 7.85 5.79
C GLU A 404 -12.27 7.65 4.44
N GLY A 405 -12.23 6.42 3.96
CA GLY A 405 -11.39 5.99 2.84
C GLY A 405 -9.98 5.63 3.28
N GLY A 406 -9.20 5.00 2.38
CA GLY A 406 -7.83 4.55 2.63
C GLY A 406 -6.78 5.34 1.87
N LEU A 407 -5.55 5.32 2.37
CA LEU A 407 -4.38 5.90 1.73
C LEU A 407 -3.60 4.80 1.01
N ALA A 408 -3.54 4.85 -0.31
CA ALA A 408 -2.76 3.92 -1.13
C ALA A 408 -1.40 4.57 -1.48
N ILE A 409 -0.32 4.03 -0.91
CA ILE A 409 1.03 4.59 -1.00
C ILE A 409 1.94 3.62 -1.75
N PHE A 410 2.50 4.08 -2.86
CA PHE A 410 3.29 3.25 -3.78
C PHE A 410 4.66 3.84 -4.07
N ALA A 411 5.65 2.98 -4.20
CA ALA A 411 6.97 3.34 -4.71
C ALA A 411 6.89 3.76 -6.19
N SER A 412 7.59 4.83 -6.58
CA SER A 412 7.55 5.38 -7.96
C SER A 412 8.29 4.52 -8.99
N GLY A 413 9.19 3.62 -8.54
CA GLY A 413 10.03 2.75 -9.37
C GLY A 413 11.52 3.13 -9.37
N ASN A 414 12.36 2.20 -9.86
CA ASN A 414 13.83 2.26 -9.76
C ASN A 414 14.53 2.13 -11.13
N GLU A 415 13.89 2.62 -12.19
CA GLU A 415 14.35 2.45 -13.57
C GLU A 415 15.03 3.72 -14.13
N TYR A 416 15.38 4.70 -13.30
CA TYR A 416 15.95 6.00 -13.73
C TYR A 416 15.02 6.74 -14.70
N ALA A 417 13.72 6.53 -14.62
CA ALA A 417 12.76 6.92 -15.63
C ALA A 417 12.06 8.25 -15.31
N ALA A 418 11.82 9.06 -16.36
CA ALA A 418 11.14 10.35 -16.26
C ALA A 418 9.62 10.22 -16.21
N GLN A 419 9.12 9.22 -15.50
CA GLN A 419 7.71 8.94 -15.22
C GLN A 419 7.63 7.94 -14.06
N SER A 420 6.68 8.15 -13.14
CA SER A 420 6.34 7.14 -12.12
C SER A 420 5.70 5.91 -12.77
N SER A 421 5.90 4.76 -12.17
CA SER A 421 5.25 3.51 -12.60
C SER A 421 3.78 3.44 -12.15
N PHE A 422 2.96 2.58 -12.78
CA PHE A 422 1.63 2.22 -12.25
C PHE A 422 1.76 1.02 -11.30
N PRO A 423 0.90 0.93 -10.27
CA PRO A 423 -0.23 1.81 -9.89
C PRO A 423 0.16 3.14 -9.23
N ALA A 424 1.44 3.38 -8.89
CA ALA A 424 1.89 4.61 -8.22
C ALA A 424 1.44 5.89 -8.94
N ALA A 425 1.47 5.90 -10.28
CA ALA A 425 1.06 7.03 -11.12
C ALA A 425 -0.46 7.27 -11.17
N TYR A 426 -1.28 6.42 -10.54
CA TYR A 426 -2.72 6.65 -10.45
C TYR A 426 -2.99 7.90 -9.61
N SER A 427 -3.81 8.81 -10.15
CA SER A 427 -4.04 10.14 -9.59
C SER A 427 -4.57 10.16 -8.14
N LYS A 428 -5.18 9.07 -7.67
CA LYS A 428 -5.64 8.90 -6.28
C LYS A 428 -4.60 8.29 -5.34
N CYS A 429 -3.51 7.72 -5.86
CA CYS A 429 -2.42 7.16 -5.07
C CYS A 429 -1.45 8.26 -4.59
N ILE A 430 -0.60 7.89 -3.65
CA ILE A 430 0.56 8.66 -3.24
C ILE A 430 1.79 7.99 -3.83
N SER A 431 2.31 8.54 -4.93
CA SER A 431 3.56 8.09 -5.55
C SER A 431 4.75 8.67 -4.80
N VAL A 432 5.73 7.81 -4.44
CA VAL A 432 6.87 8.18 -3.60
C VAL A 432 8.19 7.95 -4.33
N ALA A 433 8.93 9.05 -4.58
CA ALA A 433 10.29 9.02 -5.10
C ALA A 433 11.33 8.95 -3.97
N ALA A 434 12.56 8.58 -4.31
CA ALA A 434 13.66 8.44 -3.36
C ALA A 434 14.66 9.60 -3.43
N ILE A 435 15.12 10.06 -2.25
CA ILE A 435 16.22 11.01 -2.12
C ILE A 435 17.42 10.40 -1.38
N ALA A 436 18.59 10.97 -1.64
CA ALA A 436 19.84 10.77 -0.90
C ALA A 436 19.89 11.66 0.36
N ALA A 437 20.92 11.46 1.20
CA ALA A 437 21.09 12.19 2.46
C ALA A 437 21.55 13.66 2.30
N ASP A 438 21.51 14.20 1.09
CA ASP A 438 21.84 15.59 0.74
C ASP A 438 20.71 16.31 0.00
N TYR A 439 19.48 15.82 0.12
CA TYR A 439 18.26 16.24 -0.60
C TYR A 439 18.23 15.92 -2.09
N THR A 440 19.34 15.48 -2.70
CA THR A 440 19.34 15.21 -4.15
C THR A 440 18.54 13.94 -4.48
N PRO A 441 17.93 13.84 -5.68
CA PRO A 441 17.29 12.61 -6.13
C PRO A 441 18.24 11.42 -6.02
N ALA A 442 17.77 10.28 -5.51
CA ALA A 442 18.53 9.05 -5.58
C ALA A 442 18.77 8.68 -7.06
N SER A 443 19.95 8.14 -7.36
CA SER A 443 20.39 7.93 -8.75
C SER A 443 19.43 7.06 -9.56
N TYR A 444 18.83 6.07 -8.93
CA TYR A 444 17.91 5.10 -9.54
C TYR A 444 16.45 5.57 -9.60
N SER A 445 16.07 6.60 -8.82
CA SER A 445 14.66 6.94 -8.61
C SER A 445 13.95 7.32 -9.91
N ASN A 446 12.75 6.79 -10.11
CA ASN A 446 11.82 7.37 -11.07
C ASN A 446 11.33 8.72 -10.56
N TYR A 447 11.01 9.61 -11.50
CA TYR A 447 10.56 10.98 -11.26
C TYR A 447 9.56 11.40 -12.34
N GLY A 448 8.69 12.38 -12.04
CA GLY A 448 7.67 12.85 -13.00
C GLY A 448 6.62 13.68 -12.31
N SER A 449 5.68 14.21 -13.10
CA SER A 449 4.55 15.00 -12.59
C SER A 449 3.58 14.18 -11.73
N GLU A 450 3.64 12.86 -11.82
CA GLU A 450 2.82 11.90 -11.09
C GLU A 450 3.34 11.66 -9.66
N VAL A 451 4.61 12.01 -9.41
CA VAL A 451 5.21 11.86 -8.07
C VAL A 451 4.65 12.92 -7.13
N LEU A 452 3.99 12.48 -6.07
CA LEU A 452 3.39 13.39 -5.09
C LEU A 452 4.37 13.76 -3.98
N LEU A 453 5.07 12.79 -3.43
CA LEU A 453 6.01 12.95 -2.33
C LEU A 453 7.34 12.26 -2.63
N CYS A 454 8.38 12.65 -1.91
CA CYS A 454 9.63 11.91 -1.83
C CYS A 454 10.03 11.71 -0.38
N ALA A 455 10.91 10.74 -0.13
CA ALA A 455 11.45 10.44 1.19
C ALA A 455 12.86 9.80 1.07
N PRO A 456 13.61 9.65 2.16
CA PRO A 456 14.89 8.95 2.14
C PRO A 456 14.77 7.53 1.57
N GLY A 457 15.50 7.23 0.51
CA GLY A 457 15.60 5.91 -0.09
C GLY A 457 17.02 5.33 -0.08
N GLY A 458 18.00 6.17 0.25
CA GLY A 458 19.42 5.84 0.14
C GLY A 458 19.95 5.97 -1.28
N ASP A 459 21.28 5.93 -1.47
CA ASP A 459 21.90 5.98 -2.80
C ASP A 459 23.33 5.43 -2.76
N LEU A 460 23.48 4.12 -2.87
CA LEU A 460 24.79 3.46 -2.82
C LEU A 460 25.65 3.75 -4.05
N GLU A 461 25.05 4.05 -5.19
CA GLU A 461 25.79 4.45 -6.41
C GLU A 461 26.40 5.85 -6.26
N TYR A 462 25.78 6.70 -5.47
CA TYR A 462 26.29 8.03 -5.17
C TYR A 462 27.32 8.04 -4.05
N TYR A 463 27.07 7.35 -2.94
CA TYR A 463 28.00 7.29 -1.80
C TYR A 463 29.13 6.29 -2.03
N GLY A 464 29.03 5.41 -3.00
CA GLY A 464 30.01 4.37 -3.32
C GLY A 464 31.35 4.88 -3.80
N THR A 465 32.38 4.03 -3.72
CA THR A 465 33.74 4.33 -4.19
C THR A 465 33.93 3.89 -5.64
N PRO A 466 34.40 4.76 -6.54
CA PRO A 466 34.68 4.42 -7.94
C PRO A 466 35.70 3.29 -8.08
N GLY A 467 35.41 2.32 -8.95
CA GLY A 467 36.36 1.31 -9.38
C GLY A 467 36.59 0.13 -8.45
N MET A 468 35.86 0.02 -7.37
CA MET A 468 35.77 -1.21 -6.58
C MET A 468 34.55 -2.04 -7.03
N SER A 469 34.80 -3.34 -7.28
CA SER A 469 33.69 -4.31 -7.40
C SER A 469 32.86 -4.24 -6.15
N ASP A 470 31.56 -4.17 -6.26
CA ASP A 470 30.45 -4.25 -5.30
C ASP A 470 30.68 -4.12 -3.78
N ASN A 471 31.92 -3.99 -3.34
CA ASN A 471 32.34 -4.09 -1.96
C ASN A 471 33.12 -2.85 -1.55
N ILE A 472 32.41 -1.85 -1.07
CA ILE A 472 33.04 -0.82 -0.25
C ILE A 472 33.16 -1.39 1.15
N TYR A 473 34.32 -1.96 1.44
CA TYR A 473 34.59 -2.44 2.79
C TYR A 473 35.04 -1.28 3.66
N ASP A 474 34.59 -1.27 4.90
CA ASP A 474 35.14 -0.42 5.93
C ASP A 474 36.54 -0.88 6.34
N GLU A 475 37.19 -0.20 7.30
CA GLU A 475 38.49 -0.54 7.83
C GLU A 475 38.61 -1.95 8.44
N HIS A 476 37.47 -2.61 8.68
CA HIS A 476 37.32 -3.97 9.19
C HIS A 476 36.98 -5.00 8.11
N GLY A 477 36.97 -4.60 6.82
CA GLY A 477 36.64 -5.47 5.70
C GLY A 477 35.13 -5.76 5.58
N VAL A 478 34.28 -4.94 6.18
CA VAL A 478 32.81 -5.03 6.10
C VAL A 478 32.30 -4.07 5.04
N LEU A 479 31.34 -4.52 4.25
CA LEU A 479 30.69 -3.73 3.20
C LEU A 479 30.04 -2.47 3.80
N ASN A 480 30.47 -1.28 3.36
CA ASN A 480 29.88 -0.03 3.83
C ASN A 480 28.63 0.32 3.02
N GLN A 481 27.46 -0.03 3.55
CA GLN A 481 26.15 0.31 2.98
C GLN A 481 25.44 1.43 3.75
N GLN A 482 26.15 2.17 4.59
CA GLN A 482 25.54 3.15 5.52
C GLN A 482 24.79 4.31 4.83
N GLY A 483 25.06 4.55 3.54
CA GLY A 483 24.29 5.51 2.72
C GLY A 483 22.91 5.00 2.27
N ALA A 484 22.57 3.74 2.55
CA ALA A 484 21.25 3.13 2.34
C ALA A 484 20.40 3.24 3.62
N ILE A 485 19.21 2.63 3.62
CA ILE A 485 18.25 2.66 4.72
C ILE A 485 18.43 1.41 5.60
N TYR A 486 18.60 1.62 6.90
CA TYR A 486 18.78 0.55 7.88
C TYR A 486 17.47 0.23 8.59
N SER A 487 17.06 -1.03 8.59
CA SER A 487 15.79 -1.47 9.18
C SER A 487 15.87 -2.94 9.61
N THR A 488 14.78 -3.47 10.18
CA THR A 488 14.61 -4.90 10.47
C THR A 488 14.75 -5.73 9.21
N LEU A 489 15.33 -6.91 9.31
CA LEU A 489 15.54 -7.81 8.16
C LEU A 489 15.47 -9.26 8.58
N VAL A 490 15.17 -10.15 7.64
CA VAL A 490 15.26 -11.59 7.82
C VAL A 490 16.01 -12.20 6.64
N ILE A 491 17.09 -12.93 6.93
CA ILE A 491 17.86 -13.68 5.92
C ILE A 491 17.95 -15.13 6.36
N ASP A 492 17.60 -16.07 5.48
CA ASP A 492 17.61 -17.51 5.76
C ASP A 492 16.85 -17.89 7.05
N GLY A 493 15.77 -17.15 7.36
CA GLY A 493 14.96 -17.36 8.57
C GLY A 493 15.55 -16.81 9.86
N VAL A 494 16.70 -16.13 9.79
CA VAL A 494 17.35 -15.48 10.93
C VAL A 494 16.89 -14.03 11.01
N ALA A 495 16.34 -13.63 12.15
CA ALA A 495 15.98 -12.23 12.42
C ALA A 495 17.22 -11.37 12.64
N GLY A 496 17.21 -10.15 12.13
CA GLY A 496 18.29 -9.20 12.26
C GLY A 496 17.96 -7.85 11.63
N TYR A 497 18.99 -7.14 11.24
CA TYR A 497 18.91 -5.80 10.68
C TYR A 497 19.82 -5.68 9.47
N GLY A 498 19.48 -4.78 8.55
CA GLY A 498 20.31 -4.61 7.36
C GLY A 498 19.97 -3.38 6.56
N TYR A 499 20.75 -3.16 5.50
CA TYR A 499 20.64 -2.01 4.63
C TYR A 499 20.03 -2.38 3.29
N TYR A 500 18.99 -1.66 2.89
CA TYR A 500 18.46 -1.65 1.53
C TYR A 500 18.36 -0.22 0.99
N GLU A 501 18.37 -0.08 -0.33
CA GLU A 501 18.09 1.16 -1.04
C GLU A 501 16.96 0.97 -2.05
N GLY A 502 16.25 2.04 -2.38
CA GLY A 502 15.17 2.00 -3.36
C GLY A 502 14.04 2.98 -3.04
N THR A 503 13.22 3.26 -4.04
CA THR A 503 11.91 3.86 -3.80
C THR A 503 11.05 2.97 -2.90
N SER A 504 11.36 1.67 -2.86
CA SER A 504 10.81 0.69 -1.92
C SER A 504 11.11 1.00 -0.45
N MET A 505 12.20 1.72 -0.15
CA MET A 505 12.54 2.17 1.22
C MET A 505 12.04 3.58 1.48
N ALA A 506 11.93 4.43 0.45
CA ALA A 506 11.30 5.74 0.57
C ALA A 506 9.78 5.63 0.84
N CYS A 507 9.09 4.71 0.19
CA CYS A 507 7.66 4.47 0.33
C CYS A 507 7.22 4.21 1.78
N PRO A 508 7.84 3.28 2.56
CA PRO A 508 7.46 3.04 3.95
C PRO A 508 7.76 4.22 4.88
N HIS A 509 8.68 5.13 4.55
CA HIS A 509 8.81 6.39 5.30
C HIS A 509 7.52 7.20 5.19
N VAL A 510 6.97 7.35 3.99
CA VAL A 510 5.70 8.07 3.78
C VAL A 510 4.53 7.36 4.44
N SER A 511 4.48 6.03 4.38
CA SER A 511 3.45 5.22 5.07
C SER A 511 3.55 5.35 6.60
N GLY A 512 4.76 5.35 7.15
CA GLY A 512 5.01 5.57 8.57
C GLY A 512 4.62 6.98 9.02
N ILE A 513 4.94 8.00 8.21
CA ILE A 513 4.52 9.40 8.46
C ILE A 513 3.00 9.52 8.42
N ALA A 514 2.34 8.90 7.43
CA ALA A 514 0.88 8.88 7.33
C ALA A 514 0.25 8.20 8.56
N ALA A 515 0.79 7.05 8.97
CA ALA A 515 0.31 6.31 10.14
C ALA A 515 0.50 7.09 11.44
N LEU A 516 1.65 7.74 11.62
CA LEU A 516 1.92 8.61 12.77
C LEU A 516 0.98 9.82 12.77
N GLY A 517 0.72 10.41 11.59
CA GLY A 517 -0.22 11.50 11.41
C GLY A 517 -1.66 11.11 11.78
N LEU A 518 -2.13 9.93 11.34
CA LEU A 518 -3.45 9.42 11.71
C LEU A 518 -3.53 9.11 13.22
N ALA A 519 -2.47 8.55 13.82
CA ALA A 519 -2.40 8.37 15.26
C ALA A 519 -2.51 9.70 16.03
N TYR A 520 -1.84 10.74 15.53
CA TYR A 520 -1.94 12.08 16.12
C TYR A 520 -3.31 12.72 15.86
N ALA A 521 -3.87 12.57 14.66
CA ALA A 521 -5.23 13.06 14.35
C ALA A 521 -6.27 12.43 15.30
N LYS A 522 -6.16 11.12 15.56
CA LYS A 522 -6.98 10.43 16.58
C LYS A 522 -6.79 11.04 17.98
N GLN A 523 -5.54 11.25 18.39
CA GLN A 523 -5.22 11.90 19.69
C GLN A 523 -5.81 13.32 19.79
N GLN A 524 -5.91 14.05 18.67
CA GLN A 524 -6.52 15.37 18.57
C GLN A 524 -8.02 15.33 18.28
N HIS A 525 -8.64 14.15 18.22
CA HIS A 525 -10.05 13.92 17.84
C HIS A 525 -10.44 14.55 16.51
N ARG A 526 -9.53 14.43 15.52
CA ARG A 526 -9.75 14.96 14.17
C ARG A 526 -10.10 13.84 13.20
N HIS A 527 -11.04 14.12 12.32
CA HIS A 527 -11.49 13.25 11.23
C HIS A 527 -11.13 13.87 9.89
N PHE A 528 -10.73 13.01 8.95
CA PHE A 528 -10.38 13.37 7.57
C PHE A 528 -11.02 12.39 6.58
N THR A 529 -11.28 12.84 5.36
CA THR A 529 -11.36 11.92 4.23
C THR A 529 -9.95 11.56 3.75
N SER A 530 -9.80 10.47 3.01
CA SER A 530 -8.52 10.08 2.42
C SER A 530 -7.94 11.16 1.51
N GLU A 531 -8.79 11.87 0.76
CA GLU A 531 -8.39 12.99 -0.10
C GLU A 531 -7.90 14.20 0.72
N GLU A 532 -8.64 14.60 1.77
CA GLU A 532 -8.24 15.69 2.67
C GLU A 532 -6.89 15.39 3.34
N PHE A 533 -6.69 14.15 3.80
CA PHE A 533 -5.44 13.77 4.48
C PHE A 533 -4.26 13.68 3.50
N ARG A 534 -4.47 13.13 2.30
CA ARG A 534 -3.48 13.11 1.21
C ARG A 534 -3.05 14.52 0.83
N GLU A 535 -3.98 15.46 0.68
CA GLU A 535 -3.67 16.87 0.39
C GLU A 535 -2.93 17.53 1.55
N LEU A 536 -3.28 17.20 2.80
CA LEU A 536 -2.58 17.70 3.98
C LEU A 536 -1.13 17.20 4.01
N MET A 537 -0.89 15.93 3.69
CA MET A 537 0.46 15.38 3.58
C MET A 537 1.29 16.13 2.52
N TYR A 538 0.69 16.43 1.37
CA TYR A 538 1.38 17.18 0.31
C TYR A 538 1.66 18.63 0.71
N THR A 539 0.69 19.33 1.26
CA THR A 539 0.81 20.78 1.58
C THR A 539 1.72 21.04 2.77
N SER A 540 1.81 20.11 3.73
CA SER A 540 2.73 20.19 4.87
C SER A 540 4.17 19.76 4.54
N ALA A 541 4.37 19.03 3.44
CA ALA A 541 5.68 18.53 3.03
C ALA A 541 6.62 19.68 2.56
N ARG A 542 7.93 19.46 2.71
CA ARG A 542 8.97 20.45 2.39
C ARG A 542 9.24 20.51 0.89
N ASP A 543 9.29 21.72 0.33
CA ASP A 543 9.82 21.96 -1.02
C ASP A 543 11.34 21.85 -1.00
N ILE A 544 11.91 21.03 -1.87
CA ILE A 544 13.34 20.77 -1.96
C ILE A 544 13.97 21.13 -3.31
N ASP A 545 13.21 21.74 -4.23
CA ASP A 545 13.68 22.09 -5.57
C ASP A 545 14.90 23.03 -5.59
N ASP A 546 15.08 23.82 -4.52
CA ASP A 546 16.25 24.71 -4.39
C ASP A 546 17.58 23.95 -4.25
N TYR A 547 17.55 22.68 -3.83
CA TYR A 547 18.73 21.81 -3.78
C TYR A 547 19.09 21.21 -5.14
N PHE A 548 18.20 21.28 -6.13
CA PHE A 548 18.41 20.71 -7.46
C PHE A 548 19.19 21.67 -8.36
N VAL A 549 20.50 21.85 -8.04
CA VAL A 549 21.40 22.76 -8.72
C VAL A 549 22.70 22.05 -9.10
N GLY A 550 23.15 22.24 -10.34
CA GLY A 550 24.40 21.65 -10.82
C GLY A 550 24.25 20.18 -11.25
N GLU A 551 25.35 19.44 -11.11
CA GLU A 551 25.43 18.03 -11.52
C GLU A 551 25.75 17.14 -10.32
N LYS A 552 25.05 16.00 -10.22
CA LYS A 552 25.38 14.89 -9.32
C LYS A 552 26.16 13.84 -10.11
N LEU A 553 27.31 13.43 -9.61
CA LEU A 553 28.10 12.34 -10.17
C LEU A 553 27.89 11.07 -9.36
N TYR A 554 27.35 10.04 -10.00
CA TYR A 554 27.20 8.70 -9.41
C TYR A 554 27.82 7.64 -10.33
N TYR A 555 27.91 6.40 -9.84
CA TYR A 555 28.53 5.30 -10.56
C TYR A 555 27.54 4.15 -10.73
N MET A 556 26.91 4.09 -11.91
CA MET A 556 26.02 2.98 -12.25
C MET A 556 26.79 1.67 -12.30
N ARG A 557 26.39 0.71 -11.50
CA ARG A 557 27.02 -0.61 -11.40
C ARG A 557 26.53 -1.52 -12.51
N HIS A 558 27.41 -2.46 -12.91
CA HIS A 558 27.11 -3.50 -13.90
C HIS A 558 27.32 -4.88 -13.28
N GLU A 559 26.47 -5.84 -13.65
CA GLU A 559 26.59 -7.24 -13.19
C GLU A 559 27.97 -7.87 -13.52
N SER A 560 28.65 -7.40 -14.56
CA SER A 560 29.94 -7.94 -15.06
C SER A 560 31.18 -7.29 -14.47
N ALA A 561 31.15 -6.83 -13.21
CA ALA A 561 32.26 -6.13 -12.55
C ALA A 561 32.70 -4.84 -13.28
N GLY A 562 32.25 -3.71 -12.78
CA GLY A 562 32.60 -2.38 -13.27
C GLY A 562 31.52 -1.38 -12.96
N ALA A 563 31.85 -0.11 -13.05
CA ALA A 563 30.88 0.97 -12.88
C ALA A 563 31.12 2.04 -13.95
N THR A 564 30.02 2.58 -14.49
CA THR A 564 30.05 3.70 -15.43
C THR A 564 29.75 5.00 -14.70
N PRO A 565 30.63 6.02 -14.78
CA PRO A 565 30.33 7.33 -14.21
C PRO A 565 29.21 8.00 -15.00
N ILE A 566 28.16 8.40 -14.30
CA ILE A 566 27.01 9.11 -14.85
C ILE A 566 26.93 10.48 -14.20
N LYS A 567 26.69 11.51 -15.01
CA LYS A 567 26.37 12.86 -14.56
C LYS A 567 24.88 13.09 -14.69
N MET A 568 24.22 13.29 -13.57
CA MET A 568 22.83 13.66 -13.48
C MET A 568 22.74 15.18 -13.39
N ASN A 569 22.07 15.82 -14.33
CA ASN A 569 21.75 17.25 -14.24
C ASN A 569 20.56 17.43 -13.28
N LEU A 570 20.81 17.97 -12.10
CA LEU A 570 19.79 18.11 -11.06
C LEU A 570 18.63 19.02 -11.45
N ALA A 571 18.87 20.00 -12.32
CA ALA A 571 17.81 20.91 -12.79
C ALA A 571 16.66 20.18 -13.55
N ASP A 572 16.92 19.00 -14.12
CA ASP A 572 15.91 18.22 -14.84
C ASP A 572 14.86 17.60 -13.92
N TYR A 573 15.13 17.56 -12.61
CA TYR A 573 14.27 16.98 -11.56
C TYR A 573 13.37 17.99 -10.87
N ARG A 574 13.57 19.30 -11.08
CA ARG A 574 12.76 20.36 -10.47
C ARG A 574 11.28 20.18 -10.82
N GLY A 575 10.42 20.24 -9.80
CA GLY A 575 8.98 20.03 -9.91
C GLY A 575 8.56 18.60 -10.27
N LYS A 576 9.46 17.61 -10.18
CA LYS A 576 9.20 16.23 -10.60
C LYS A 576 9.54 15.17 -9.55
N MET A 577 10.08 15.57 -8.40
CA MET A 577 10.37 14.66 -7.29
C MET A 577 9.29 14.66 -6.22
N GLY A 578 8.19 15.42 -6.43
CA GLY A 578 7.24 15.70 -5.38
C GLY A 578 7.85 16.58 -4.28
N ARG A 579 7.27 16.55 -3.09
CA ARG A 579 7.77 17.27 -1.92
C ARG A 579 8.32 16.27 -0.89
N LEU A 580 9.33 16.66 -0.13
CA LEU A 580 9.90 15.80 0.91
C LEU A 580 8.94 15.68 2.09
N ALA A 581 8.45 14.47 2.34
CA ALA A 581 7.56 14.19 3.44
C ALA A 581 8.23 14.51 4.79
N ASP A 582 7.48 15.14 5.69
CA ASP A 582 7.99 15.61 6.99
C ASP A 582 6.98 15.30 8.09
N ALA A 583 7.36 14.41 9.00
CA ALA A 583 6.49 13.98 10.08
C ALA A 583 6.11 15.14 11.02
N GLY A 584 7.09 15.94 11.45
CA GLY A 584 6.84 17.06 12.37
C GLY A 584 5.94 18.15 11.76
N ALA A 585 6.15 18.47 10.48
CA ALA A 585 5.33 19.44 9.77
C ALA A 585 3.88 18.93 9.57
N LEU A 586 3.71 17.64 9.26
CA LEU A 586 2.38 17.02 9.13
C LEU A 586 1.62 17.08 10.47
N LEU A 587 2.24 16.68 11.59
CA LEU A 587 1.57 16.69 12.88
C LEU A 587 1.12 18.11 13.27
N LYS A 588 1.96 19.11 13.06
CA LYS A 588 1.60 20.52 13.28
C LYS A 588 0.44 20.98 12.39
N ALA A 589 0.41 20.52 11.12
CA ALA A 589 -0.66 20.87 10.20
C ALA A 589 -2.02 20.23 10.60
N ILE A 590 -2.01 19.08 11.24
CA ILE A 590 -3.21 18.40 11.74
C ILE A 590 -3.93 19.24 12.81
N GLU A 591 -3.21 19.96 13.69
CA GLU A 591 -3.79 20.75 14.78
C GLU A 591 -4.85 21.77 14.33
N GLY A 592 -4.72 22.32 13.11
CA GLY A 592 -5.67 23.29 12.54
C GLY A 592 -6.57 22.76 11.45
N SER A 593 -6.53 21.43 11.18
CA SER A 593 -7.14 20.82 9.99
C SER A 593 -8.16 19.75 10.35
N GLY A 594 -8.86 19.23 9.33
CA GLY A 594 -9.85 18.20 9.49
C GLY A 594 -11.13 18.66 10.17
N ARG A 595 -12.00 17.72 10.48
CA ARG A 595 -13.25 17.93 11.20
C ARG A 595 -13.16 17.31 12.60
N ASP A 596 -13.98 17.79 13.55
CA ASP A 596 -14.08 17.13 14.85
C ASP A 596 -14.72 15.75 14.67
N MET A 597 -14.16 14.73 15.33
CA MET A 597 -14.76 13.40 15.39
C MET A 597 -16.15 13.48 16.00
N ARG A 598 -17.08 12.68 15.51
CA ARG A 598 -18.46 12.63 15.97
C ARG A 598 -18.73 11.31 16.65
N LEU A 599 -19.70 11.31 17.58
CA LEU A 599 -20.24 10.04 18.06
C LEU A 599 -20.78 9.23 16.87
N PRO A 600 -20.43 7.94 16.77
CA PRO A 600 -20.90 7.10 15.69
C PRO A 600 -22.42 6.85 15.80
N ASN A 601 -23.08 6.67 14.67
CA ASN A 601 -24.41 6.09 14.66
C ASN A 601 -24.32 4.61 15.05
N ILE A 602 -25.33 4.12 15.74
CA ILE A 602 -25.30 2.83 16.40
C ILE A 602 -26.42 1.96 15.86
N CYS A 603 -26.10 0.76 15.41
CA CYS A 603 -27.06 -0.22 14.93
C CYS A 603 -27.01 -1.47 15.81
N LEU A 604 -28.14 -1.81 16.44
CA LEU A 604 -28.24 -2.91 17.41
C LEU A 604 -29.42 -3.83 17.09
N ALA A 605 -29.24 -5.11 17.40
CA ALA A 605 -30.36 -6.03 17.46
C ALA A 605 -31.22 -5.74 18.74
N PRO A 606 -32.52 -6.03 18.74
CA PRO A 606 -33.37 -5.91 19.94
C PRO A 606 -32.82 -6.75 21.10
N ASN A 607 -32.87 -6.21 22.31
CA ASN A 607 -32.40 -6.85 23.55
C ASN A 607 -30.86 -7.11 23.61
N THR A 608 -30.06 -6.31 22.89
CA THR A 608 -28.60 -6.34 22.96
C THR A 608 -28.05 -5.11 23.64
N LEU A 609 -26.77 -5.19 24.02
CA LEU A 609 -25.98 -4.11 24.62
C LEU A 609 -24.77 -3.81 23.77
N THR A 610 -24.36 -2.54 23.73
CA THR A 610 -23.03 -2.13 23.25
C THR A 610 -22.45 -1.09 24.19
N SER A 611 -21.13 -0.97 24.20
CA SER A 611 -20.43 0.02 25.02
C SER A 611 -19.38 0.76 24.19
N LEU A 612 -19.24 2.06 24.47
CA LEU A 612 -18.40 3.02 23.77
C LEU A 612 -17.54 3.76 24.76
N ASN A 613 -16.24 3.80 24.56
CA ASN A 613 -15.38 4.70 25.32
C ASN A 613 -15.50 6.11 24.74
N LEU A 614 -16.10 7.04 25.51
CA LEU A 614 -16.34 8.40 25.03
C LEU A 614 -15.05 9.20 24.80
N ALA A 615 -13.96 8.83 25.46
CA ALA A 615 -12.67 9.50 25.26
C ALA A 615 -12.12 9.31 23.84
N ASP A 616 -12.63 8.34 23.08
CA ASP A 616 -12.23 8.10 21.69
C ASP A 616 -12.91 9.09 20.71
N TYR A 617 -13.96 9.80 21.15
CA TYR A 617 -14.80 10.66 20.28
C TYR A 617 -14.94 12.09 20.78
N ILE A 618 -14.81 12.33 22.09
CA ILE A 618 -14.99 13.65 22.70
C ILE A 618 -13.86 13.95 23.67
N THR A 619 -13.32 15.16 23.60
CA THR A 619 -12.20 15.62 24.44
C THR A 619 -12.60 16.00 25.84
N GLU A 620 -13.87 16.36 26.04
CA GLU A 620 -14.40 16.82 27.31
C GLU A 620 -15.06 15.67 28.07
N GLU A 621 -14.96 15.72 29.40
CA GLU A 621 -15.62 14.73 30.25
C GLU A 621 -17.15 14.78 30.08
N ALA A 622 -17.74 13.66 29.68
CA ALA A 622 -19.18 13.51 29.53
C ALA A 622 -19.88 13.52 30.90
N ALA A 623 -20.97 14.26 30.99
CA ALA A 623 -21.77 14.41 32.21
C ALA A 623 -23.05 13.57 32.17
N ASN A 624 -23.71 13.47 31.02
CA ASN A 624 -25.01 12.81 30.88
C ASN A 624 -25.23 12.30 29.46
N ALA A 625 -26.00 11.21 29.33
CA ALA A 625 -26.48 10.69 28.05
C ALA A 625 -28.04 10.60 28.10
N GLU A 626 -28.68 11.07 27.05
CA GLU A 626 -30.13 11.05 26.89
C GLU A 626 -30.53 10.41 25.56
N VAL A 627 -31.45 9.46 25.61
CA VAL A 627 -32.10 8.87 24.43
C VAL A 627 -33.48 9.43 24.30
N ALA A 628 -33.80 9.97 23.12
CA ALA A 628 -35.08 10.66 22.89
C ALA A 628 -36.31 9.74 23.04
N ASN A 629 -36.18 8.46 22.69
CA ASN A 629 -37.25 7.47 22.89
C ASN A 629 -36.74 6.27 23.70
N SER A 630 -37.03 6.25 24.98
CA SER A 630 -36.61 5.20 25.91
C SER A 630 -37.29 3.84 25.71
N GLU A 631 -38.31 3.73 24.86
CA GLU A 631 -38.92 2.47 24.46
C GLU A 631 -38.08 1.73 23.40
N ILE A 632 -37.28 2.49 22.61
CA ILE A 632 -36.40 1.94 21.60
C ILE A 632 -35.06 1.57 22.22
N ALA A 633 -34.44 2.48 22.97
CA ALA A 633 -33.15 2.23 23.63
C ALA A 633 -33.00 3.09 24.89
N THR A 634 -32.02 2.70 25.75
CA THR A 634 -31.56 3.52 26.89
C THR A 634 -30.04 3.62 26.86
N ALA A 635 -29.50 4.68 27.44
CA ALA A 635 -28.08 4.92 27.53
C ALA A 635 -27.68 5.33 28.97
N THR A 636 -26.48 4.90 29.41
CA THR A 636 -25.87 5.28 30.68
C THR A 636 -24.37 5.57 30.48
N ILE A 637 -23.80 6.44 31.30
CA ILE A 637 -22.37 6.72 31.31
C ILE A 637 -21.80 6.35 32.68
N GLU A 638 -20.79 5.50 32.70
CA GLU A 638 -19.99 5.19 33.89
C GLU A 638 -18.50 5.23 33.56
N ALA A 639 -17.72 5.99 34.31
CA ALA A 639 -16.27 6.14 34.12
C ALA A 639 -15.84 6.45 32.68
N GLY A 640 -16.61 7.30 31.98
CA GLY A 640 -16.31 7.66 30.57
C GLY A 640 -16.79 6.64 29.53
N VAL A 641 -17.37 5.53 29.95
CA VAL A 641 -17.93 4.52 29.06
C VAL A 641 -19.44 4.74 28.90
N LEU A 642 -19.89 4.96 27.67
CA LEU A 642 -21.29 5.01 27.28
C LEU A 642 -21.79 3.61 27.00
N THR A 643 -22.76 3.13 27.75
CA THR A 643 -23.43 1.84 27.51
C THR A 643 -24.83 2.09 26.99
N ILE A 644 -25.17 1.47 25.84
CA ILE A 644 -26.46 1.57 25.19
C ILE A 644 -27.15 0.21 25.23
N SER A 645 -28.39 0.19 25.68
CA SER A 645 -29.25 -1.00 25.73
C SER A 645 -30.40 -0.85 24.73
N ALA A 646 -30.41 -1.67 23.69
CA ALA A 646 -31.45 -1.76 22.70
C ALA A 646 -32.67 -2.52 23.28
N LYS A 647 -33.91 -2.07 23.03
CA LYS A 647 -35.14 -2.67 23.54
C LYS A 647 -36.04 -3.13 22.41
N SER A 648 -36.61 -2.22 21.64
CA SER A 648 -37.52 -2.52 20.55
C SER A 648 -37.08 -1.91 19.23
N GLU A 649 -37.50 -2.50 18.14
CA GLU A 649 -37.21 -2.00 16.80
C GLU A 649 -37.66 -0.56 16.60
N GLY A 650 -36.83 0.23 15.91
CA GLY A 650 -37.07 1.63 15.62
C GLY A 650 -35.78 2.44 15.56
N GLN A 651 -35.94 3.74 15.34
CA GLN A 651 -34.84 4.69 15.31
C GLN A 651 -35.07 5.80 16.34
N THR A 652 -34.02 6.20 17.05
CA THR A 652 -34.07 7.27 18.06
C THR A 652 -32.75 8.04 18.05
N SER A 653 -32.77 9.27 18.55
CA SER A 653 -31.57 10.06 18.76
C SER A 653 -30.99 9.86 20.15
N LEU A 654 -29.65 9.85 20.21
CA LEU A 654 -28.86 9.93 21.43
C LEU A 654 -28.23 11.32 21.51
N SER A 655 -28.21 11.92 22.68
CA SER A 655 -27.41 13.10 22.97
C SER A 655 -26.53 12.84 24.17
N VAL A 656 -25.22 13.12 24.05
CA VAL A 656 -24.26 13.12 25.16
C VAL A 656 -23.89 14.56 25.47
N THR A 657 -24.10 14.98 26.71
CA THR A 657 -23.78 16.32 27.19
C THR A 657 -22.51 16.29 28.04
N THR A 658 -21.54 17.13 27.74
CA THR A 658 -20.30 17.27 28.50
C THR A 658 -20.48 18.11 29.76
N LYS A 659 -19.48 18.13 30.64
CA LYS A 659 -19.50 18.99 31.85
C LYS A 659 -19.53 20.49 31.54
N SER A 660 -19.04 20.90 30.38
CA SER A 660 -19.12 22.29 29.87
C SER A 660 -20.49 22.64 29.31
N GLY A 661 -21.35 21.64 29.04
CA GLY A 661 -22.66 21.80 28.42
C GLY A 661 -22.66 21.60 26.90
N THR A 662 -21.55 21.25 26.27
CA THR A 662 -21.49 20.90 24.86
C THR A 662 -22.28 19.62 24.60
N LYS A 663 -23.05 19.56 23.50
CA LYS A 663 -23.85 18.39 23.13
C LYS A 663 -23.33 17.72 21.88
N HIS A 664 -23.10 16.42 21.98
CA HIS A 664 -22.78 15.54 20.86
C HIS A 664 -23.97 14.63 20.57
N TYR A 665 -24.25 14.37 19.30
CA TYR A 665 -25.44 13.65 18.85
C TYR A 665 -25.05 12.42 18.04
N ALA A 666 -25.83 11.34 18.20
CA ALA A 666 -25.79 10.16 17.37
C ALA A 666 -27.19 9.60 17.13
N THR A 667 -27.35 8.73 16.16
CA THR A 667 -28.57 8.00 15.89
C THR A 667 -28.42 6.56 16.37
N ILE A 668 -29.41 6.05 17.10
CA ILE A 668 -29.54 4.64 17.46
C ILE A 668 -30.61 4.03 16.58
N THR A 669 -30.27 3.01 15.82
CA THR A 669 -31.17 2.19 15.01
C THR A 669 -31.24 0.79 15.63
N VAL A 670 -32.41 0.34 15.97
CA VAL A 670 -32.66 -1.02 16.49
C VAL A 670 -33.47 -1.78 15.45
N ARG A 671 -32.92 -2.89 14.93
CA ARG A 671 -33.58 -3.73 13.92
C ARG A 671 -33.22 -5.19 14.09
N ALA A 672 -34.13 -6.12 13.74
CA ALA A 672 -33.81 -7.54 13.67
C ALA A 672 -32.70 -7.79 12.61
N GLY A 673 -31.74 -8.68 12.93
CA GLY A 673 -30.62 -8.97 12.05
C GLY A 673 -29.52 -7.91 11.99
N ALA A 674 -29.53 -6.94 12.92
CA ALA A 674 -28.39 -6.04 13.08
C ALA A 674 -27.23 -6.80 13.75
N ASP A 675 -26.01 -6.63 13.22
CA ASP A 675 -24.81 -7.31 13.69
C ASP A 675 -24.11 -6.62 14.87
N ASN A 676 -24.83 -5.81 15.63
CA ASN A 676 -24.31 -5.02 16.76
C ASN A 676 -23.09 -4.16 16.37
N GLY A 677 -23.02 -3.77 15.11
CA GLY A 677 -21.94 -3.03 14.53
C GLY A 677 -22.21 -1.53 14.43
N TRP A 678 -21.21 -0.84 14.02
CA TRP A 678 -21.19 0.59 13.75
C TRP A 678 -21.65 0.85 12.31
N LEU A 679 -22.46 1.88 12.10
CA LEU A 679 -22.77 2.40 10.78
C LEU A 679 -21.89 3.63 10.50
#